data_94dafd2b93f569749ac453a28cb1d1fe
#
_entry.id   94dafd2b93f569749ac453a28cb1d1fe
#
_cell.length_a   1.000
_cell.length_b   1.000
_cell.length_c   1.000
_cell.angle_alpha   90.00
_cell.angle_beta   90.00
_cell.angle_gamma   90.00
#
_symmetry.space_group_name_H-M   'P 1'
#
loop_
_entity.id
_entity.type
_entity.pdbx_description
1 polymer ?
#
loop_
_entity_poly.entity_id
_entity_poly.type
_entity_poly.pdbx_seq_one_letter_code
_entity_poly.pdbx_strand_id
1 'polypeptide(L)'
;MSKRSARLADKTRADRRREPSTTLDRSRNKTTTPWLAVIFLIALLIRLFHLVQIEAIPLFYHLAGDGRTYDEWAQRIAAGDWLGTGVFYQTPLYPYFLGVLQLIFGHNLWLIRFLQILLGSLSCALIYLIGAQLFSRAAGIAAGLVLAFYAPAIFFDALIEKSILDLTLLCLMLCLLLDFGRAPYVVKWIGVGSLLGLLGLSRENALILVPLVALWIFVGFSRESLASRPRRLGCFLAGLIFVLVPVGLRNLVIGGEFKLTTAQLGPNFFIGNNPAADGTYGSVRHLIKEVQLEGSDAKRLAERAIGRQLTPGEVSSYWLSQAIDYIKAQPADWLRLLGRKWLLVWNAREIEDSDDYYIYRQFSAPLTILGWFAHFGTLACLAAVGIYLAWRDWRRLWLVYAMILALAASVAIFYVFGRYRYPLVPLLALFAGVGIVEAGRLFREKAWRPLFKAAIIWVSTAVIVHWPMGGDAAPGAAGYNNLANAYSKQGKVDAAIKAAQRAVEIQPDYGVAHYNLGNLYMQQGRVEMARRHFGEALRLLPNYAEAQSNYGQLLAEGGDLAAGMEHFKKAIALNASVGRAHLNLGVALARTGRMDEAIAPLRQAALLSPEAAEPIYYLGSIYAAQNHYAEAEAAFVQALRLRPDFAPAHQSLAQLLALQGKKEQAAQHHQEALRLMR
;
A
#
# COMPACT_ATOMS: atom_id res chain seq x y z
N MET A 1 21.69 -30.91 -72.42
CA MET A 1 21.84 -29.73 -71.51
C MET A 1 20.57 -28.93 -71.46
N SER A 2 19.51 -29.33 -70.75
CA SER A 2 18.29 -28.49 -70.74
C SER A 2 17.39 -28.66 -69.51
N LYS A 3 17.46 -29.72 -68.73
CA LYS A 3 16.56 -29.89 -67.56
C LYS A 3 17.19 -29.57 -66.21
N ARG A 4 18.50 -29.37 -66.15
CA ARG A 4 19.19 -29.04 -64.87
C ARG A 4 19.29 -27.53 -64.63
N SER A 5 19.42 -26.74 -65.69
CA SER A 5 19.44 -25.27 -65.66
C SER A 5 18.07 -24.65 -65.33
N ALA A 6 16.96 -25.27 -65.80
CA ALA A 6 15.62 -24.78 -65.46
C ALA A 6 15.26 -25.00 -63.97
N ARG A 7 15.70 -26.12 -63.36
CA ARG A 7 15.51 -26.39 -61.91
C ARG A 7 16.34 -25.52 -60.98
N LEU A 8 17.49 -25.05 -61.41
CA LEU A 8 18.32 -24.07 -60.63
C LEU A 8 17.75 -22.66 -60.74
N ALA A 9 17.20 -22.28 -61.89
CA ALA A 9 16.55 -20.97 -62.04
C ALA A 9 15.23 -20.86 -61.27
N ASP A 10 14.47 -21.96 -61.13
CA ASP A 10 13.24 -21.99 -60.33
C ASP A 10 13.51 -22.01 -58.83
N LYS A 11 14.60 -22.65 -58.37
CA LYS A 11 15.01 -22.60 -56.95
C LYS A 11 15.51 -21.21 -56.54
N THR A 12 16.22 -20.52 -57.41
CA THR A 12 16.65 -19.14 -57.14
C THR A 12 15.51 -18.12 -57.23
N ARG A 13 14.45 -18.41 -57.96
CA ARG A 13 13.21 -17.58 -57.96
C ARG A 13 12.32 -17.84 -56.75
N ALA A 14 12.28 -19.06 -56.21
CA ALA A 14 11.55 -19.42 -54.97
C ALA A 14 12.21 -18.86 -53.74
N ASP A 15 13.56 -18.83 -53.69
CA ASP A 15 14.32 -18.23 -52.58
C ASP A 15 14.27 -16.68 -52.59
N ARG A 16 14.18 -16.03 -53.74
CA ARG A 16 13.93 -14.58 -53.82
C ARG A 16 12.55 -14.13 -53.40
N ARG A 17 11.56 -15.04 -53.26
CA ARG A 17 10.23 -14.73 -52.77
C ARG A 17 10.08 -14.89 -51.26
N ARG A 18 11.17 -15.25 -50.54
CA ARG A 18 11.21 -15.42 -49.08
C ARG A 18 12.18 -14.48 -48.34
N GLU A 19 12.67 -13.44 -48.99
CA GLU A 19 13.25 -12.32 -48.25
C GLU A 19 12.10 -11.55 -47.61
N PRO A 20 12.03 -11.50 -46.25
CA PRO A 20 11.12 -10.58 -45.60
C PRO A 20 11.59 -9.16 -45.96
N SER A 21 10.77 -8.45 -46.73
CA SER A 21 11.00 -7.05 -47.07
C SER A 21 11.24 -6.25 -45.78
N THR A 22 12.49 -5.83 -45.58
CA THR A 22 12.94 -4.91 -44.53
C THR A 22 12.50 -3.46 -44.77
N THR A 23 11.59 -3.23 -45.71
CA THR A 23 10.84 -1.98 -45.85
C THR A 23 9.62 -2.06 -44.98
N LEU A 24 9.79 -1.83 -43.67
CA LEU A 24 8.66 -1.49 -42.79
C LEU A 24 7.97 -0.27 -43.38
N ASP A 25 6.83 -0.56 -43.94
CA ASP A 25 5.95 0.33 -44.65
C ASP A 25 5.69 1.60 -43.80
N ARG A 26 6.22 2.75 -44.28
CA ARG A 26 5.94 4.07 -43.68
C ARG A 26 4.44 4.40 -43.64
N SER A 27 3.60 3.66 -44.39
CA SER A 27 2.16 3.79 -44.36
C SER A 27 1.52 3.26 -43.08
N ARG A 28 2.11 2.26 -42.40
CA ARG A 28 1.62 1.72 -41.12
C ARG A 28 1.66 2.74 -39.96
N ASN A 29 2.58 3.72 -39.98
CA ASN A 29 2.74 4.70 -38.90
C ASN A 29 1.64 5.79 -38.88
N LYS A 30 1.03 6.13 -40.00
CA LYS A 30 -0.03 7.16 -40.05
C LYS A 30 -1.37 6.71 -39.45
N THR A 31 -1.60 5.41 -39.29
CA THR A 31 -2.90 4.86 -38.85
C THR A 31 -2.92 4.39 -37.37
N THR A 32 -1.78 4.39 -36.68
CA THR A 32 -1.71 3.99 -35.26
C THR A 32 -1.96 5.16 -34.31
N THR A 33 -1.58 6.37 -34.69
CA THR A 33 -1.68 7.59 -33.87
C THR A 33 -3.11 7.90 -33.36
N PRO A 34 -4.17 7.80 -34.20
CA PRO A 34 -5.51 8.16 -33.74
C PRO A 34 -6.04 7.23 -32.62
N TRP A 35 -5.78 5.93 -32.68
CA TRP A 35 -6.25 4.99 -31.67
C TRP A 35 -5.51 5.12 -30.35
N LEU A 36 -4.23 5.49 -30.37
CA LEU A 36 -3.48 5.81 -29.15
C LEU A 36 -4.12 6.96 -28.39
N ALA A 37 -4.43 8.06 -29.10
CA ALA A 37 -5.10 9.21 -28.52
C ALA A 37 -6.53 8.87 -28.05
N VAL A 38 -7.29 8.12 -28.83
CA VAL A 38 -8.66 7.72 -28.47
C VAL A 38 -8.68 6.88 -27.20
N ILE A 39 -7.82 5.85 -27.09
CA ILE A 39 -7.75 4.99 -25.89
C ILE A 39 -7.31 5.79 -24.68
N PHE A 40 -6.28 6.65 -24.84
CA PHE A 40 -5.84 7.54 -23.78
C PHE A 40 -6.98 8.44 -23.27
N LEU A 41 -7.69 9.10 -24.18
CA LEU A 41 -8.78 10.01 -23.82
C LEU A 41 -9.97 9.29 -23.16
N ILE A 42 -10.37 8.12 -23.68
CA ILE A 42 -11.42 7.29 -23.03
C ILE A 42 -11.00 6.92 -21.61
N ALA A 43 -9.77 6.42 -21.43
CA ALA A 43 -9.25 6.06 -20.14
C ALA A 43 -9.19 7.26 -19.18
N LEU A 44 -8.75 8.42 -19.67
CA LEU A 44 -8.67 9.66 -18.89
C LEU A 44 -10.04 10.17 -18.45
N LEU A 45 -11.01 10.19 -19.36
CA LEU A 45 -12.38 10.68 -19.05
C LEU A 45 -13.04 9.84 -17.96
N ILE A 46 -12.93 8.51 -18.05
CA ILE A 46 -13.50 7.61 -17.04
C ILE A 46 -12.84 7.82 -15.68
N ARG A 47 -11.49 7.91 -15.63
CA ARG A 47 -10.72 8.15 -14.41
C ARG A 47 -10.97 9.52 -13.81
N LEU A 48 -11.09 10.55 -14.65
CA LEU A 48 -11.42 11.91 -14.21
C LEU A 48 -12.82 11.95 -13.59
N PHE A 49 -13.80 11.29 -14.23
CA PHE A 49 -15.15 11.20 -13.69
C PHE A 49 -15.16 10.47 -12.33
N HIS A 50 -14.39 9.38 -12.21
CA HIS A 50 -14.19 8.70 -10.94
C HIS A 50 -13.55 9.62 -9.88
N LEU A 51 -12.47 10.34 -10.24
CA LEU A 51 -11.74 11.24 -9.34
C LEU A 51 -12.66 12.33 -8.75
N VAL A 52 -13.48 12.96 -9.60
CA VAL A 52 -14.44 13.99 -9.17
C VAL A 52 -15.48 13.42 -8.20
N GLN A 53 -15.93 12.19 -8.41
CA GLN A 53 -16.93 11.58 -7.51
C GLN A 53 -16.34 11.18 -6.16
N ILE A 54 -15.11 10.66 -6.13
CA ILE A 54 -14.49 10.23 -4.87
C ILE A 54 -13.96 11.38 -4.03
N GLU A 55 -13.86 12.58 -4.56
CA GLU A 55 -13.48 13.78 -3.79
C GLU A 55 -14.42 14.01 -2.60
N ALA A 56 -15.70 13.63 -2.73
CA ALA A 56 -16.69 13.72 -1.67
C ALA A 56 -16.48 12.71 -0.53
N ILE A 57 -15.64 11.70 -0.71
CA ILE A 57 -15.38 10.67 0.31
C ILE A 57 -14.40 11.24 1.36
N PRO A 58 -14.66 11.06 2.66
CA PRO A 58 -13.72 11.51 3.70
C PRO A 58 -12.29 10.97 3.55
N LEU A 59 -12.15 9.73 3.06
CA LEU A 59 -10.87 9.09 2.80
C LEU A 59 -10.02 9.78 1.73
N PHE A 60 -10.61 10.67 0.92
CA PHE A 60 -9.88 11.42 -0.10
C PHE A 60 -8.81 12.34 0.51
N TYR A 61 -9.13 13.02 1.62
CA TYR A 61 -8.22 13.95 2.30
C TYR A 61 -7.65 13.36 3.59
N HIS A 62 -8.32 12.38 4.20
CA HIS A 62 -7.87 11.71 5.42
C HIS A 62 -7.36 10.30 5.10
N LEU A 63 -6.14 10.28 4.60
CA LEU A 63 -5.48 9.03 4.20
C LEU A 63 -5.34 8.05 5.36
N ALA A 64 -5.39 6.76 5.04
CA ALA A 64 -5.20 5.66 5.98
C ALA A 64 -4.03 4.76 5.52
N GLY A 65 -3.50 3.94 6.42
CA GLY A 65 -2.50 2.92 6.11
C GLY A 65 -1.29 3.44 5.34
N ASP A 66 -0.91 2.73 4.29
CA ASP A 66 0.26 3.03 3.47
C ASP A 66 0.16 4.41 2.80
N GLY A 67 -1.02 4.80 2.32
CA GLY A 67 -1.22 6.10 1.67
C GLY A 67 -0.86 7.26 2.59
N ARG A 68 -1.23 7.18 3.87
CA ARG A 68 -0.85 8.15 4.89
C ARG A 68 0.68 8.16 5.11
N THR A 69 1.27 6.98 5.26
CA THR A 69 2.72 6.86 5.49
C THR A 69 3.53 7.43 4.32
N TYR A 70 3.11 7.18 3.09
CA TYR A 70 3.76 7.74 1.89
C TYR A 70 3.62 9.26 1.82
N ASP A 71 2.45 9.79 2.16
CA ASP A 71 2.20 11.23 2.15
C ASP A 71 3.02 11.97 3.22
N GLU A 72 3.05 11.46 4.46
CA GLU A 72 3.88 11.99 5.55
C GLU A 72 5.38 11.94 5.21
N TRP A 73 5.83 10.88 4.55
CA TRP A 73 7.21 10.78 4.07
C TRP A 73 7.51 11.77 2.95
N ALA A 74 6.60 11.92 1.99
CA ALA A 74 6.70 12.88 0.90
C ALA A 74 6.77 14.33 1.40
N GLN A 75 5.98 14.69 2.42
CA GLN A 75 6.03 16.01 3.05
C GLN A 75 7.40 16.30 3.67
N ARG A 76 8.01 15.31 4.35
CA ARG A 76 9.38 15.47 4.87
C ARG A 76 10.41 15.66 3.76
N ILE A 77 10.29 14.92 2.65
CA ILE A 77 11.16 15.10 1.48
C ILE A 77 10.97 16.50 0.89
N ALA A 78 9.74 16.97 0.72
CA ALA A 78 9.44 18.31 0.24
C ALA A 78 9.94 19.41 1.17
N ALA A 79 10.03 19.15 2.48
CA ALA A 79 10.62 20.04 3.48
C ALA A 79 12.16 19.99 3.54
N GLY A 80 12.82 19.18 2.69
CA GLY A 80 14.28 19.09 2.56
C GLY A 80 14.93 17.86 3.20
N ASP A 81 14.18 16.98 3.86
CA ASP A 81 14.69 15.72 4.40
C ASP A 81 14.75 14.62 3.32
N TRP A 82 15.71 14.76 2.41
CA TRP A 82 15.91 13.80 1.30
C TRP A 82 16.52 12.47 1.74
N LEU A 83 17.25 12.46 2.82
CA LEU A 83 17.97 11.27 3.25
C LEU A 83 17.20 10.44 4.28
N GLY A 84 16.36 11.07 5.09
CA GLY A 84 15.65 10.41 6.19
C GLY A 84 16.59 9.79 7.23
N THR A 85 16.08 8.88 8.03
CA THR A 85 16.82 8.20 9.10
C THR A 85 16.79 6.69 8.93
N GLY A 86 17.90 6.00 9.23
CA GLY A 86 17.99 4.54 9.21
C GLY A 86 17.88 3.90 7.82
N VAL A 87 17.83 2.57 7.76
CA VAL A 87 17.57 1.78 6.55
C VAL A 87 16.11 1.97 6.13
N PHE A 88 15.86 2.05 4.84
CA PHE A 88 14.47 2.11 4.36
C PHE A 88 13.67 0.88 4.79
N TYR A 89 12.57 1.12 5.48
CA TYR A 89 11.62 0.07 5.83
C TYR A 89 10.65 -0.22 4.67
N GLN A 90 10.04 0.81 4.10
CA GLN A 90 9.20 0.70 2.90
C GLN A 90 9.97 1.12 1.64
N THR A 91 9.49 0.68 0.49
CA THR A 91 10.09 0.97 -0.83
C THR A 91 10.08 2.48 -1.14
N PRO A 92 11.24 3.08 -1.48
CA PRO A 92 11.39 4.54 -1.50
C PRO A 92 10.85 5.23 -2.74
N LEU A 93 10.70 4.55 -3.90
CA LEU A 93 10.44 5.23 -5.17
C LEU A 93 9.16 6.08 -5.13
N TYR A 94 8.08 5.55 -4.57
CA TYR A 94 6.80 6.26 -4.56
C TYR A 94 6.78 7.46 -3.61
N PRO A 95 7.27 7.41 -2.36
CA PRO A 95 7.42 8.60 -1.52
C PRO A 95 8.29 9.69 -2.14
N TYR A 96 9.39 9.33 -2.83
CA TYR A 96 10.23 10.29 -3.54
C TYR A 96 9.49 10.91 -4.74
N PHE A 97 8.74 10.12 -5.49
CA PHE A 97 7.88 10.64 -6.56
C PHE A 97 6.86 11.65 -6.03
N LEU A 98 6.16 11.30 -4.93
CA LEU A 98 5.23 12.22 -4.26
C LEU A 98 5.92 13.46 -3.72
N GLY A 99 7.09 13.31 -3.07
CA GLY A 99 7.86 14.42 -2.50
C GLY A 99 8.28 15.43 -3.57
N VAL A 100 8.71 14.96 -4.75
CA VAL A 100 9.00 15.84 -5.89
C VAL A 100 7.75 16.56 -6.38
N LEU A 101 6.61 15.88 -6.47
CA LEU A 101 5.35 16.52 -6.86
C LEU A 101 4.91 17.57 -5.83
N GLN A 102 5.04 17.26 -4.53
CA GLN A 102 4.71 18.21 -3.46
C GLN A 102 5.67 19.40 -3.40
N LEU A 103 6.95 19.20 -3.71
CA LEU A 103 7.93 20.29 -3.81
C LEU A 103 7.56 21.27 -4.95
N ILE A 104 7.08 20.77 -6.08
CA ILE A 104 6.76 21.58 -7.27
C ILE A 104 5.37 22.23 -7.16
N PHE A 105 4.37 21.49 -6.70
CA PHE A 105 2.95 21.87 -6.76
C PHE A 105 2.31 22.11 -5.38
N GLY A 106 3.08 22.00 -4.29
CA GLY A 106 2.56 21.99 -2.93
C GLY A 106 1.80 20.72 -2.57
N HIS A 107 1.30 20.66 -1.33
CA HIS A 107 0.53 19.50 -0.82
C HIS A 107 -0.91 19.56 -1.35
N ASN A 108 -1.10 19.21 -2.62
CA ASN A 108 -2.40 19.17 -3.28
C ASN A 108 -2.74 17.73 -3.71
N LEU A 109 -3.46 16.99 -2.86
CA LEU A 109 -3.81 15.59 -3.10
C LEU A 109 -4.71 15.40 -4.33
N TRP A 110 -5.52 16.40 -4.71
CA TRP A 110 -6.33 16.34 -5.93
C TRP A 110 -5.45 16.36 -7.18
N LEU A 111 -4.52 17.30 -7.24
CA LEU A 111 -3.59 17.44 -8.38
C LEU A 111 -2.66 16.22 -8.50
N ILE A 112 -2.17 15.69 -7.37
CA ILE A 112 -1.34 14.48 -7.36
C ILE A 112 -2.11 13.31 -7.98
N ARG A 113 -3.35 13.06 -7.55
CA ARG A 113 -4.19 12.01 -8.14
C ARG A 113 -4.50 12.27 -9.61
N PHE A 114 -4.71 13.52 -10.00
CA PHE A 114 -4.88 13.88 -11.41
C PHE A 114 -3.65 13.49 -12.25
N LEU A 115 -2.44 13.77 -11.76
CA LEU A 115 -1.20 13.37 -12.45
C LEU A 115 -1.06 11.84 -12.50
N GLN A 116 -1.50 11.12 -11.47
CA GLN A 116 -1.50 9.66 -11.46
C GLN A 116 -2.47 9.08 -12.49
N ILE A 117 -3.68 9.61 -12.61
CA ILE A 117 -4.63 9.11 -13.62
C ILE A 117 -4.17 9.41 -15.06
N LEU A 118 -3.34 10.44 -15.28
CA LEU A 118 -2.66 10.63 -16.57
C LEU A 118 -1.69 9.47 -16.87
N LEU A 119 -0.90 9.02 -15.88
CA LEU A 119 -0.01 7.85 -16.02
C LEU A 119 -0.80 6.56 -16.27
N GLY A 120 -1.92 6.36 -15.57
CA GLY A 120 -2.81 5.21 -15.79
C GLY A 120 -3.43 5.20 -17.20
N SER A 121 -3.83 6.37 -17.68
CA SER A 121 -4.36 6.54 -19.05
C SER A 121 -3.28 6.32 -20.10
N LEU A 122 -2.05 6.78 -19.85
CA LEU A 122 -0.89 6.48 -20.68
C LEU A 122 -0.61 4.96 -20.73
N SER A 123 -0.71 4.27 -19.61
CA SER A 123 -0.52 2.82 -19.54
C SER A 123 -1.53 2.06 -20.42
N CYS A 124 -2.79 2.50 -20.51
CA CYS A 124 -3.79 1.93 -21.44
C CYS A 124 -3.36 2.11 -22.90
N ALA A 125 -2.82 3.28 -23.26
CA ALA A 125 -2.32 3.56 -24.59
C ALA A 125 -1.05 2.74 -24.91
N LEU A 126 -0.16 2.54 -23.94
CA LEU A 126 1.03 1.68 -24.08
C LEU A 126 0.63 0.21 -24.31
N ILE A 127 -0.34 -0.30 -23.58
CA ILE A 127 -0.87 -1.67 -23.77
C ILE A 127 -1.47 -1.86 -25.18
N TYR A 128 -2.14 -0.83 -25.71
CA TYR A 128 -2.55 -0.85 -27.11
C TYR A 128 -1.36 -1.03 -28.06
N LEU A 129 -0.30 -0.24 -27.89
CA LEU A 129 0.91 -0.33 -28.73
C LEU A 129 1.58 -1.71 -28.63
N ILE A 130 1.74 -2.21 -27.41
CA ILE A 130 2.31 -3.53 -27.15
C ILE A 130 1.47 -4.64 -27.79
N GLY A 131 0.16 -4.63 -27.59
CA GLY A 131 -0.75 -5.62 -28.19
C GLY A 131 -0.80 -5.55 -29.71
N ALA A 132 -0.77 -4.36 -30.29
CA ALA A 132 -0.71 -4.16 -31.74
C ALA A 132 0.58 -4.72 -32.36
N GLN A 133 1.70 -4.65 -31.65
CA GLN A 133 2.99 -5.18 -32.10
C GLN A 133 3.10 -6.70 -31.89
N LEU A 134 2.66 -7.19 -30.73
CA LEU A 134 2.74 -8.62 -30.42
C LEU A 134 1.76 -9.47 -31.22
N PHE A 135 0.58 -8.96 -31.51
CA PHE A 135 -0.50 -9.75 -32.10
C PHE A 135 -1.06 -9.07 -33.36
N SER A 136 -2.01 -8.16 -33.18
CA SER A 136 -2.62 -7.40 -34.26
C SER A 136 -3.14 -6.06 -33.75
N ARG A 137 -3.38 -5.12 -34.67
CA ARG A 137 -3.97 -3.81 -34.32
C ARG A 137 -5.29 -3.94 -33.57
N ALA A 138 -6.15 -4.86 -34.01
CA ALA A 138 -7.45 -5.11 -33.38
C ALA A 138 -7.28 -5.65 -31.95
N ALA A 139 -6.36 -6.62 -31.76
CA ALA A 139 -6.05 -7.15 -30.43
C ALA A 139 -5.45 -6.09 -29.51
N GLY A 140 -4.59 -5.20 -30.04
CA GLY A 140 -4.07 -4.06 -29.30
C GLY A 140 -5.17 -3.09 -28.85
N ILE A 141 -6.08 -2.71 -29.74
CA ILE A 141 -7.25 -1.85 -29.41
C ILE A 141 -8.07 -2.50 -28.30
N ALA A 142 -8.41 -3.78 -28.45
CA ALA A 142 -9.17 -4.52 -27.45
C ALA A 142 -8.43 -4.58 -26.09
N ALA A 143 -7.12 -4.84 -26.09
CA ALA A 143 -6.30 -4.88 -24.87
C ALA A 143 -6.25 -3.52 -24.15
N GLY A 144 -6.04 -2.42 -24.90
CA GLY A 144 -6.03 -1.06 -24.35
C GLY A 144 -7.40 -0.67 -23.76
N LEU A 145 -8.49 -1.03 -24.43
CA LEU A 145 -9.86 -0.78 -23.93
C LEU A 145 -10.19 -1.67 -22.73
N VAL A 146 -9.77 -2.95 -22.71
CA VAL A 146 -9.93 -3.82 -21.53
C VAL A 146 -9.28 -3.17 -20.31
N LEU A 147 -8.07 -2.64 -20.42
CA LEU A 147 -7.40 -1.95 -19.30
C LEU A 147 -8.07 -0.61 -18.98
N ALA A 148 -8.56 0.13 -19.98
CA ALA A 148 -9.25 1.40 -19.78
C ALA A 148 -10.56 1.25 -18.98
N PHE A 149 -11.31 0.18 -19.22
CA PHE A 149 -12.57 -0.13 -18.55
C PHE A 149 -12.41 -1.01 -17.30
N TYR A 150 -11.22 -1.54 -17.02
CA TYR A 150 -10.98 -2.40 -15.88
C TYR A 150 -11.17 -1.63 -14.57
N ALA A 151 -12.26 -1.92 -13.85
CA ALA A 151 -12.69 -1.14 -12.69
C ALA A 151 -11.64 -1.05 -11.57
N PRO A 152 -10.92 -2.13 -11.20
CA PRO A 152 -9.87 -2.01 -10.19
C PRO A 152 -8.69 -1.11 -10.63
N ALA A 153 -8.38 -1.00 -11.95
CA ALA A 153 -7.36 -0.05 -12.40
C ALA A 153 -7.80 1.40 -12.21
N ILE A 154 -9.06 1.71 -12.49
CA ILE A 154 -9.63 3.05 -12.26
C ILE A 154 -9.49 3.43 -10.78
N PHE A 155 -9.77 2.48 -9.88
CA PHE A 155 -9.64 2.64 -8.44
C PHE A 155 -8.17 2.85 -8.01
N PHE A 156 -7.25 1.94 -8.35
CA PHE A 156 -5.85 2.02 -7.93
C PHE A 156 -5.13 3.24 -8.48
N ASP A 157 -5.46 3.69 -9.70
CA ASP A 157 -4.85 4.86 -10.33
C ASP A 157 -5.20 6.17 -9.60
N ALA A 158 -6.32 6.20 -8.88
CA ALA A 158 -6.78 7.36 -8.12
C ALA A 158 -6.39 7.33 -6.62
N LEU A 159 -5.74 6.29 -6.14
CA LEU A 159 -5.25 6.22 -4.76
C LEU A 159 -3.87 6.86 -4.60
N ILE A 160 -3.55 7.29 -3.38
CA ILE A 160 -2.17 7.65 -3.01
C ILE A 160 -1.40 6.36 -2.72
N GLU A 161 -1.07 5.63 -3.80
CA GLU A 161 -0.50 4.29 -3.76
C GLU A 161 0.48 4.04 -4.91
N LYS A 162 1.52 3.26 -4.64
CA LYS A 162 2.61 2.96 -5.60
C LYS A 162 2.17 2.14 -6.82
N SER A 163 1.01 1.53 -6.78
CA SER A 163 0.48 0.63 -7.81
C SER A 163 0.47 1.26 -9.21
N ILE A 164 0.25 2.57 -9.31
CA ILE A 164 0.28 3.30 -10.59
C ILE A 164 1.68 3.34 -11.20
N LEU A 165 2.73 3.51 -10.39
CA LEU A 165 4.10 3.46 -10.88
C LEU A 165 4.48 2.04 -11.32
N ASP A 166 4.04 1.02 -10.57
CA ASP A 166 4.28 -0.40 -10.92
C ASP A 166 3.74 -0.70 -12.32
N LEU A 167 2.49 -0.31 -12.59
CA LEU A 167 1.83 -0.50 -13.88
C LEU A 167 2.58 0.24 -15.01
N THR A 168 2.86 1.52 -14.80
CA THR A 168 3.46 2.37 -15.82
C THR A 168 4.89 1.93 -16.15
N LEU A 169 5.71 1.64 -15.13
CA LEU A 169 7.08 1.17 -15.32
C LEU A 169 7.14 -0.18 -16.05
N LEU A 170 6.22 -1.11 -15.71
CA LEU A 170 6.11 -2.39 -16.38
C LEU A 170 5.73 -2.21 -17.86
N CYS A 171 4.75 -1.36 -18.17
CA CYS A 171 4.35 -1.07 -19.54
C CYS A 171 5.49 -0.43 -20.34
N LEU A 172 6.22 0.53 -19.77
CA LEU A 172 7.39 1.16 -20.41
C LEU A 172 8.50 0.14 -20.65
N MET A 173 8.78 -0.73 -19.67
CA MET A 173 9.77 -1.80 -19.81
C MET A 173 9.39 -2.77 -20.95
N LEU A 174 8.13 -3.18 -21.03
CA LEU A 174 7.63 -4.03 -22.12
C LEU A 174 7.77 -3.35 -23.48
N CYS A 175 7.47 -2.05 -23.57
CA CYS A 175 7.69 -1.28 -24.80
C CYS A 175 9.17 -1.32 -25.26
N LEU A 176 10.12 -1.14 -24.34
CA LEU A 176 11.54 -1.24 -24.67
C LEU A 176 11.95 -2.67 -25.02
N LEU A 177 11.46 -3.67 -24.31
CA LEU A 177 11.77 -5.09 -24.59
C LEU A 177 11.34 -5.50 -25.99
N LEU A 178 10.18 -5.05 -26.46
CA LEU A 178 9.60 -5.46 -27.74
C LEU A 178 10.20 -4.75 -28.96
N ASP A 179 11.10 -3.81 -28.75
CA ASP A 179 11.83 -3.08 -29.79
C ASP A 179 10.96 -2.38 -30.83
N PHE A 180 10.57 -1.16 -30.52
CA PHE A 180 9.93 -0.28 -31.51
C PHE A 180 10.93 0.25 -32.57
N GLY A 181 12.14 -0.38 -32.66
CA GLY A 181 13.10 -0.17 -33.75
C GLY A 181 13.78 1.21 -33.80
N ARG A 182 13.70 2.02 -32.74
CA ARG A 182 14.15 3.42 -32.74
C ARG A 182 15.26 3.76 -31.75
N ALA A 183 15.39 2.98 -30.68
CA ALA A 183 16.38 3.27 -29.64
C ALA A 183 17.76 2.65 -29.98
N PRO A 184 18.86 3.38 -29.79
CA PRO A 184 20.18 2.81 -29.86
C PRO A 184 20.35 1.61 -28.95
N TYR A 185 21.01 0.58 -29.40
CA TYR A 185 21.18 -0.69 -28.69
C TYR A 185 21.56 -0.56 -27.20
N VAL A 186 22.54 0.28 -26.89
CA VAL A 186 23.03 0.48 -25.51
C VAL A 186 21.95 1.14 -24.66
N VAL A 187 21.33 2.22 -25.16
CA VAL A 187 20.29 2.98 -24.47
C VAL A 187 19.09 2.09 -24.14
N LYS A 188 18.71 1.21 -25.09
CA LYS A 188 17.62 0.25 -24.89
C LYS A 188 17.87 -0.65 -23.68
N TRP A 189 19.03 -1.32 -23.62
CA TRP A 189 19.29 -2.29 -22.55
C TRP A 189 19.57 -1.65 -21.20
N ILE A 190 20.25 -0.49 -21.17
CA ILE A 190 20.37 0.32 -19.96
C ILE A 190 18.96 0.75 -19.50
N GLY A 191 18.12 1.22 -20.42
CA GLY A 191 16.75 1.62 -20.10
C GLY A 191 15.90 0.49 -19.52
N VAL A 192 15.98 -0.73 -20.08
CA VAL A 192 15.30 -1.91 -19.54
C VAL A 192 15.77 -2.22 -18.11
N GLY A 193 17.08 -2.20 -17.87
CA GLY A 193 17.65 -2.42 -16.55
C GLY A 193 17.24 -1.34 -15.54
N SER A 194 17.29 -0.07 -15.97
CA SER A 194 16.87 1.05 -15.11
C SER A 194 15.39 1.00 -14.76
N LEU A 195 14.50 0.70 -15.73
CA LEU A 195 13.07 0.56 -15.47
C LEU A 195 12.77 -0.61 -14.54
N LEU A 196 13.48 -1.73 -14.68
CA LEU A 196 13.33 -2.86 -13.76
C LEU A 196 13.91 -2.54 -12.37
N GLY A 197 15.01 -1.77 -12.28
CA GLY A 197 15.53 -1.25 -11.02
C GLY A 197 14.54 -0.33 -10.32
N LEU A 198 13.94 0.63 -11.05
CA LEU A 198 12.89 1.51 -10.52
C LEU A 198 11.66 0.71 -10.08
N LEU A 199 11.25 -0.29 -10.89
CA LEU A 199 10.14 -1.18 -10.50
C LEU A 199 10.49 -1.95 -9.22
N GLY A 200 11.74 -2.40 -9.03
CA GLY A 200 12.23 -3.02 -7.80
C GLY A 200 12.21 -2.07 -6.59
N LEU A 201 12.49 -0.77 -6.79
CA LEU A 201 12.38 0.28 -5.76
C LEU A 201 10.95 0.71 -5.47
N SER A 202 9.98 0.36 -6.31
CA SER A 202 8.55 0.49 -6.04
C SER A 202 7.99 -0.80 -5.44
N ARG A 203 8.40 -1.96 -5.98
CA ARG A 203 7.90 -3.28 -5.61
C ARG A 203 9.01 -4.33 -5.68
N GLU A 204 9.57 -4.71 -4.54
CA GLU A 204 10.75 -5.60 -4.45
C GLU A 204 10.57 -6.95 -5.12
N ASN A 205 9.38 -7.56 -5.03
CA ASN A 205 9.11 -8.85 -5.65
C ASN A 205 9.18 -8.82 -7.18
N ALA A 206 9.15 -7.63 -7.82
CA ALA A 206 9.36 -7.49 -9.25
C ALA A 206 10.80 -7.83 -9.67
N LEU A 207 11.77 -7.83 -8.75
CA LEU A 207 13.16 -8.25 -9.04
C LEU A 207 13.25 -9.72 -9.46
N ILE A 208 12.22 -10.53 -9.26
CA ILE A 208 12.09 -11.89 -9.81
C ILE A 208 12.16 -11.88 -11.35
N LEU A 209 11.87 -10.75 -11.99
CA LEU A 209 11.96 -10.59 -13.43
C LEU A 209 13.42 -10.46 -13.92
N VAL A 210 14.37 -10.12 -13.04
CA VAL A 210 15.80 -9.97 -13.42
C VAL A 210 16.37 -11.24 -14.07
N PRO A 211 16.30 -12.43 -13.43
CA PRO A 211 16.79 -13.66 -14.04
C PRO A 211 16.01 -14.03 -15.31
N LEU A 212 14.71 -13.71 -15.41
CA LEU A 212 13.92 -13.98 -16.61
C LEU A 212 14.36 -13.15 -17.80
N VAL A 213 14.58 -11.84 -17.60
CA VAL A 213 15.09 -10.94 -18.65
C VAL A 213 16.51 -11.33 -19.04
N ALA A 214 17.38 -11.69 -18.07
CA ALA A 214 18.72 -12.19 -18.35
C ALA A 214 18.67 -13.47 -19.18
N LEU A 215 17.83 -14.45 -18.82
CA LEU A 215 17.64 -15.67 -19.60
C LEU A 215 17.11 -15.35 -21.02
N TRP A 216 16.17 -14.42 -21.13
CA TRP A 216 15.64 -14.02 -22.44
C TRP A 216 16.71 -13.37 -23.34
N ILE A 217 17.65 -12.61 -22.78
CA ILE A 217 18.80 -12.07 -23.53
C ILE A 217 19.62 -13.19 -24.19
N PHE A 218 19.76 -14.33 -23.52
CA PHE A 218 20.53 -15.46 -24.06
C PHE A 218 19.71 -16.32 -25.04
N VAL A 219 18.45 -16.57 -24.79
CA VAL A 219 17.61 -17.50 -25.55
C VAL A 219 16.85 -16.80 -26.66
N GLY A 220 16.32 -15.60 -26.41
CA GLY A 220 15.43 -14.88 -27.35
C GLY A 220 16.11 -14.41 -28.64
N PHE A 221 17.44 -14.24 -28.64
CA PHE A 221 18.22 -13.75 -29.75
C PHE A 221 19.11 -14.84 -30.37
N SER A 222 18.58 -16.05 -30.52
CA SER A 222 19.32 -17.21 -31.04
C SER A 222 19.90 -17.04 -32.44
N ARG A 223 19.34 -16.14 -33.27
CA ARG A 223 19.78 -15.84 -34.64
C ARG A 223 20.92 -14.81 -34.72
N GLU A 224 21.26 -14.13 -33.61
CA GLU A 224 22.33 -13.13 -33.57
C GLU A 224 23.63 -13.71 -33.04
N SER A 225 24.74 -12.98 -33.31
CA SER A 225 26.09 -13.35 -32.84
C SER A 225 26.10 -13.59 -31.32
N LEU A 226 26.71 -14.71 -30.89
CA LEU A 226 26.88 -15.04 -29.46
C LEU A 226 27.65 -13.93 -28.73
N ALA A 227 28.59 -13.22 -29.41
CA ALA A 227 29.35 -12.11 -28.83
C ALA A 227 28.49 -10.89 -28.42
N SER A 228 27.30 -10.71 -29.01
CA SER A 228 26.41 -9.58 -28.66
C SER A 228 25.66 -9.77 -27.33
N ARG A 229 25.49 -11.01 -26.87
CA ARG A 229 24.68 -11.37 -25.68
C ARG A 229 25.29 -10.88 -24.36
N PRO A 230 26.61 -11.10 -24.07
CA PRO A 230 27.24 -10.55 -22.88
C PRO A 230 27.18 -9.02 -22.82
N ARG A 231 27.34 -8.33 -23.99
CA ARG A 231 27.20 -6.87 -24.03
C ARG A 231 25.79 -6.39 -23.68
N ARG A 232 24.74 -7.10 -24.13
CA ARG A 232 23.36 -6.79 -23.76
C ARG A 232 23.12 -6.98 -22.25
N LEU A 233 23.61 -8.11 -21.75
CA LEU A 233 23.48 -8.40 -20.30
C LEU A 233 24.26 -7.34 -19.49
N GLY A 234 25.49 -6.96 -19.93
CA GLY A 234 26.26 -5.91 -19.28
C GLY A 234 25.55 -4.56 -19.26
N CYS A 235 24.95 -4.13 -20.37
CA CYS A 235 24.14 -2.90 -20.43
C CYS A 235 22.89 -2.99 -19.54
N PHE A 236 22.19 -4.13 -19.54
CA PHE A 236 21.03 -4.37 -18.68
C PHE A 236 21.39 -4.30 -17.20
N LEU A 237 22.46 -5.00 -16.79
CA LEU A 237 22.94 -4.97 -15.41
C LEU A 237 23.45 -3.58 -15.01
N ALA A 238 24.13 -2.86 -15.91
CA ALA A 238 24.56 -1.48 -15.66
C ALA A 238 23.38 -0.56 -15.35
N GLY A 239 22.28 -0.66 -16.11
CA GLY A 239 21.07 0.09 -15.83
C GLY A 239 20.43 -0.29 -14.49
N LEU A 240 20.40 -1.56 -14.15
CA LEU A 240 19.88 -2.06 -12.87
C LEU A 240 20.73 -1.55 -11.69
N ILE A 241 22.05 -1.67 -11.79
CA ILE A 241 23.02 -1.24 -10.79
C ILE A 241 22.96 0.28 -10.59
N PHE A 242 22.86 1.05 -11.68
CA PHE A 242 22.73 2.51 -11.64
C PHE A 242 21.57 2.98 -10.77
N VAL A 243 20.48 2.24 -10.73
CA VAL A 243 19.30 2.58 -9.94
C VAL A 243 19.37 2.03 -8.51
N LEU A 244 19.81 0.78 -8.32
CA LEU A 244 19.74 0.12 -7.02
C LEU A 244 20.90 0.47 -6.09
N VAL A 245 22.13 0.64 -6.65
CA VAL A 245 23.32 0.88 -5.81
C VAL A 245 23.28 2.21 -5.05
N PRO A 246 22.79 3.34 -5.61
CA PRO A 246 22.64 4.57 -4.84
C PRO A 246 21.78 4.40 -3.59
N VAL A 247 20.70 3.61 -3.68
CA VAL A 247 19.85 3.29 -2.53
C VAL A 247 20.59 2.41 -1.53
N GLY A 248 21.34 1.41 -2.00
CA GLY A 248 22.18 0.57 -1.15
C GLY A 248 23.26 1.36 -0.41
N LEU A 249 23.92 2.30 -1.07
CA LEU A 249 24.91 3.19 -0.47
C LEU A 249 24.28 4.14 0.55
N ARG A 250 23.13 4.73 0.23
CA ARG A 250 22.39 5.56 1.18
C ARG A 250 22.01 4.75 2.43
N ASN A 251 21.50 3.54 2.27
CA ASN A 251 21.15 2.67 3.40
C ASN A 251 22.38 2.32 4.24
N LEU A 252 23.55 2.12 3.62
CA LEU A 252 24.80 1.90 4.34
C LEU A 252 25.24 3.14 5.13
N VAL A 253 25.25 4.31 4.49
CA VAL A 253 25.77 5.55 5.11
C VAL A 253 24.84 6.05 6.23
N ILE A 254 23.52 6.01 6.03
CA ILE A 254 22.55 6.56 6.98
C ILE A 254 22.04 5.49 7.94
N GLY A 255 21.89 4.25 7.48
CA GLY A 255 21.30 3.16 8.25
C GLY A 255 22.27 2.12 8.79
N GLY A 256 23.57 2.22 8.42
CA GLY A 256 24.62 1.30 8.85
C GLY A 256 24.59 -0.07 8.19
N GLU A 257 23.66 -0.35 7.25
CA GLU A 257 23.55 -1.63 6.56
C GLU A 257 23.39 -1.45 5.05
N PHE A 258 24.15 -2.21 4.26
CA PHE A 258 24.02 -2.24 2.80
C PHE A 258 22.81 -3.09 2.41
N LYS A 259 21.71 -2.44 2.04
CA LYS A 259 20.47 -3.06 1.53
C LYS A 259 20.09 -2.37 0.22
N LEU A 260 20.01 -3.11 -0.89
CA LEU A 260 19.67 -2.56 -2.21
C LEU A 260 18.25 -1.99 -2.30
N THR A 261 17.37 -2.44 -1.40
CA THR A 261 15.97 -2.03 -1.33
C THR A 261 15.60 -1.71 0.14
N THR A 262 14.90 -2.61 0.83
CA THR A 262 14.39 -2.40 2.19
C THR A 262 14.78 -3.51 3.16
N ALA A 263 14.39 -3.37 4.43
CA ALA A 263 14.62 -4.38 5.47
C ALA A 263 13.35 -5.20 5.83
N GLN A 264 12.24 -5.05 5.10
CA GLN A 264 10.94 -5.65 5.49
C GLN A 264 10.71 -7.09 4.99
N LEU A 265 11.70 -7.71 4.31
CA LEU A 265 11.54 -9.06 3.72
C LEU A 265 11.09 -10.10 4.76
N GLY A 266 11.79 -10.19 5.89
CA GLY A 266 11.51 -11.19 6.92
C GLY A 266 10.14 -11.04 7.56
N PRO A 267 9.76 -9.86 8.08
CA PRO A 267 8.42 -9.61 8.59
C PRO A 267 7.33 -9.95 7.59
N ASN A 268 7.41 -9.48 6.35
CA ASN A 268 6.43 -9.75 5.31
C ASN A 268 6.36 -11.24 4.94
N PHE A 269 7.48 -11.93 4.90
CA PHE A 269 7.50 -13.36 4.64
C PHE A 269 6.84 -14.14 5.78
N PHE A 270 7.12 -13.77 7.05
CA PHE A 270 6.50 -14.39 8.22
C PHE A 270 4.98 -14.14 8.26
N ILE A 271 4.52 -12.91 7.96
CA ILE A 271 3.09 -12.60 7.87
C ILE A 271 2.36 -13.58 6.96
N GLY A 272 2.94 -13.89 5.82
CA GLY A 272 2.35 -14.84 4.88
C GLY A 272 2.61 -16.32 5.22
N ASN A 273 3.59 -16.65 6.08
CA ASN A 273 4.06 -18.03 6.30
C ASN A 273 4.26 -18.31 7.78
N ASN A 274 3.17 -18.49 8.50
CA ASN A 274 3.10 -18.84 9.92
C ASN A 274 1.90 -19.78 10.17
N PRO A 275 1.79 -20.41 11.33
CA PRO A 275 0.72 -21.39 11.62
C PRO A 275 -0.71 -20.85 11.53
N ALA A 276 -0.92 -19.54 11.68
CA ALA A 276 -2.25 -18.92 11.61
C ALA A 276 -2.51 -18.22 10.27
N ALA A 277 -1.55 -18.25 9.33
CA ALA A 277 -1.71 -17.60 8.04
C ALA A 277 -2.83 -18.27 7.22
N ASP A 278 -3.74 -17.43 6.69
CA ASP A 278 -4.84 -17.86 5.82
C ASP A 278 -4.63 -17.51 4.35
N GLY A 279 -3.49 -16.91 4.05
CA GLY A 279 -3.12 -16.42 2.72
C GLY A 279 -3.36 -14.93 2.50
N THR A 280 -4.04 -14.25 3.42
CA THR A 280 -4.22 -12.80 3.45
C THR A 280 -3.39 -12.15 4.57
N TYR A 281 -3.38 -10.83 4.67
CA TYR A 281 -2.64 -10.10 5.73
C TYR A 281 -3.32 -10.19 7.11
N GLY A 282 -4.62 -10.45 7.17
CA GLY A 282 -5.41 -10.33 8.41
C GLY A 282 -5.11 -11.35 9.50
N SER A 283 -4.53 -12.49 9.16
CA SER A 283 -4.40 -13.66 10.04
C SER A 283 -3.38 -13.54 11.17
N VAL A 284 -2.34 -12.73 11.01
CA VAL A 284 -1.28 -12.57 12.03
C VAL A 284 -1.80 -11.87 13.30
N ARG A 285 -2.85 -11.05 13.18
CA ARG A 285 -3.49 -10.38 14.31
C ARG A 285 -3.97 -11.35 15.39
N HIS A 286 -4.45 -12.52 15.00
CA HIS A 286 -4.93 -13.55 15.93
C HIS A 286 -3.79 -14.28 16.66
N LEU A 287 -2.63 -14.42 16.01
CA LEU A 287 -1.50 -15.17 16.57
C LEU A 287 -0.75 -14.40 17.66
N ILE A 288 -0.58 -13.09 17.45
CA ILE A 288 0.26 -12.26 18.32
C ILE A 288 -0.57 -11.46 19.31
N LYS A 289 -1.92 -11.41 19.14
CA LYS A 289 -2.84 -10.57 19.93
C LYS A 289 -2.41 -9.10 20.03
N GLU A 290 -1.64 -8.63 19.07
CA GLU A 290 -1.17 -7.26 18.93
C GLU A 290 -1.80 -6.58 17.71
N VAL A 291 -1.90 -5.24 17.77
CA VAL A 291 -2.70 -4.46 16.82
C VAL A 291 -2.11 -4.43 15.41
N GLN A 292 -0.79 -4.48 15.30
CA GLN A 292 -0.06 -4.46 14.02
C GLN A 292 1.31 -5.16 14.15
N LEU A 293 1.77 -5.80 13.07
CA LEU A 293 3.12 -6.34 12.95
C LEU A 293 3.91 -5.50 11.92
N GLU A 294 3.84 -4.19 12.06
CA GLU A 294 4.53 -3.28 11.14
C GLU A 294 5.66 -2.54 11.85
N GLY A 295 6.78 -2.40 11.15
CA GLY A 295 7.90 -1.54 11.51
C GLY A 295 8.38 -1.67 12.96
N SER A 296 7.93 -0.77 13.81
CA SER A 296 8.35 -0.71 15.21
C SER A 296 7.92 -1.92 16.04
N ASP A 297 6.77 -2.52 15.74
CA ASP A 297 6.25 -3.68 16.47
C ASP A 297 7.01 -4.95 16.13
N ALA A 298 7.31 -5.18 14.85
CA ALA A 298 8.15 -6.30 14.43
C ALA A 298 9.54 -6.22 15.08
N LYS A 299 10.12 -5.03 15.17
CA LYS A 299 11.39 -4.79 15.86
C LYS A 299 11.27 -5.08 17.35
N ARG A 300 10.31 -4.47 18.05
CA ARG A 300 10.10 -4.61 19.49
C ARG A 300 9.89 -6.06 19.93
N LEU A 301 9.10 -6.82 19.15
CA LEU A 301 8.83 -8.23 19.41
C LEU A 301 10.08 -9.09 19.24
N ALA A 302 10.85 -8.88 18.17
CA ALA A 302 12.10 -9.57 17.94
C ALA A 302 13.14 -9.25 19.04
N GLU A 303 13.28 -7.96 19.42
CA GLU A 303 14.18 -7.52 20.50
C GLU A 303 13.80 -8.12 21.85
N ARG A 304 12.49 -8.18 22.16
CA ARG A 304 11.99 -8.83 23.39
C ARG A 304 12.29 -10.32 23.40
N ALA A 305 12.15 -11.00 22.25
CA ALA A 305 12.42 -12.44 22.15
C ALA A 305 13.92 -12.75 22.26
N ILE A 306 14.80 -11.89 21.74
CA ILE A 306 16.26 -12.07 21.75
C ILE A 306 16.91 -11.49 23.00
N GLY A 307 16.26 -10.52 23.67
CA GLY A 307 16.77 -9.87 24.90
C GLY A 307 17.81 -8.76 24.66
N ARG A 308 17.95 -8.26 23.42
CA ARG A 308 18.83 -7.14 23.05
C ARG A 308 18.28 -6.31 21.92
N GLN A 309 18.84 -5.12 21.72
CA GLN A 309 18.54 -4.31 20.54
C GLN A 309 19.05 -4.99 19.26
N LEU A 310 18.25 -4.87 18.20
CA LEU A 310 18.52 -5.50 16.92
C LEU A 310 18.62 -4.44 15.80
N THR A 311 19.52 -4.68 14.85
CA THR A 311 19.55 -3.93 13.61
C THR A 311 18.39 -4.33 12.70
N PRO A 312 17.99 -3.50 11.71
CA PRO A 312 16.92 -3.84 10.77
C PRO A 312 17.14 -5.16 10.03
N GLY A 313 18.38 -5.49 9.67
CA GLY A 313 18.73 -6.75 9.04
C GLY A 313 18.60 -7.96 9.97
N GLU A 314 18.95 -7.80 11.27
CA GLU A 314 18.75 -8.83 12.28
C GLU A 314 17.27 -9.08 12.56
N VAL A 315 16.45 -8.02 12.62
CA VAL A 315 14.98 -8.14 12.73
C VAL A 315 14.42 -8.93 11.54
N SER A 316 14.85 -8.58 10.32
CA SER A 316 14.43 -9.30 9.12
C SER A 316 14.84 -10.77 9.16
N SER A 317 16.07 -11.06 9.58
CA SER A 317 16.59 -12.43 9.70
C SER A 317 15.86 -13.25 10.75
N TYR A 318 15.51 -12.63 11.90
CA TYR A 318 14.72 -13.27 12.94
C TYR A 318 13.36 -13.74 12.42
N TRP A 319 12.60 -12.85 11.80
CA TRP A 319 11.27 -13.21 11.29
C TRP A 319 11.33 -14.19 10.13
N LEU A 320 12.35 -14.09 9.28
CA LEU A 320 12.59 -15.07 8.21
C LEU A 320 12.86 -16.44 8.77
N SER A 321 13.68 -16.57 9.83
CA SER A 321 13.96 -17.86 10.47
C SER A 321 12.70 -18.46 11.07
N GLN A 322 11.86 -17.66 11.76
CA GLN A 322 10.58 -18.13 12.31
C GLN A 322 9.65 -18.72 11.24
N ALA A 323 9.58 -18.06 10.06
CA ALA A 323 8.81 -18.58 8.93
C ALA A 323 9.39 -19.90 8.38
N ILE A 324 10.70 -19.98 8.22
CA ILE A 324 11.40 -21.17 7.73
C ILE A 324 11.23 -22.34 8.73
N ASP A 325 11.29 -22.07 10.03
CA ASP A 325 11.09 -23.09 11.06
C ASP A 325 9.67 -23.64 11.03
N TYR A 326 8.65 -22.79 10.83
CA TYR A 326 7.28 -23.24 10.55
C TYR A 326 7.19 -24.14 9.32
N ILE A 327 7.79 -23.70 8.20
CA ILE A 327 7.77 -24.48 6.94
C ILE A 327 8.40 -25.88 7.13
N LYS A 328 9.52 -25.93 7.87
CA LYS A 328 10.21 -27.20 8.16
C LYS A 328 9.41 -28.09 9.11
N ALA A 329 8.77 -27.50 10.12
CA ALA A 329 8.00 -28.24 11.13
C ALA A 329 6.67 -28.77 10.56
N GLN A 330 6.03 -28.01 9.65
CA GLN A 330 4.69 -28.32 9.12
C GLN A 330 4.63 -28.17 7.58
N PRO A 331 5.42 -28.95 6.80
CA PRO A 331 5.54 -28.76 5.35
C PRO A 331 4.23 -29.04 4.60
N ALA A 332 3.41 -29.98 5.07
CA ALA A 332 2.13 -30.29 4.45
C ALA A 332 1.12 -29.14 4.59
N ASP A 333 1.06 -28.51 5.76
CA ASP A 333 0.16 -27.38 6.02
C ASP A 333 0.61 -26.15 5.23
N TRP A 334 1.92 -25.93 5.17
CA TRP A 334 2.47 -24.87 4.32
C TRP A 334 2.17 -25.07 2.83
N LEU A 335 2.25 -26.31 2.31
CA LEU A 335 1.88 -26.59 0.91
C LEU A 335 0.39 -26.37 0.66
N ARG A 336 -0.49 -26.71 1.61
CA ARG A 336 -1.93 -26.41 1.52
C ARG A 336 -2.15 -24.87 1.52
N LEU A 337 -1.44 -24.15 2.40
CA LEU A 337 -1.48 -22.68 2.44
C LEU A 337 -0.99 -22.07 1.13
N LEU A 338 0.11 -22.57 0.57
CA LEU A 338 0.63 -22.10 -0.72
C LEU A 338 -0.37 -22.33 -1.86
N GLY A 339 -1.01 -23.51 -1.90
CA GLY A 339 -2.09 -23.82 -2.84
C GLY A 339 -3.28 -22.88 -2.69
N ARG A 340 -3.69 -22.57 -1.45
CA ARG A 340 -4.74 -21.59 -1.15
C ARG A 340 -4.35 -20.19 -1.65
N LYS A 341 -3.13 -19.72 -1.37
CA LYS A 341 -2.61 -18.44 -1.86
C LYS A 341 -2.60 -18.37 -3.39
N TRP A 342 -2.19 -19.46 -4.04
CA TRP A 342 -2.23 -19.54 -5.50
C TRP A 342 -3.65 -19.34 -6.04
N LEU A 343 -4.65 -19.98 -5.45
CA LEU A 343 -6.06 -19.79 -5.81
C LEU A 343 -6.52 -18.34 -5.52
N LEU A 344 -6.10 -17.75 -4.40
CA LEU A 344 -6.41 -16.36 -4.05
C LEU A 344 -5.84 -15.36 -5.06
N VAL A 345 -4.63 -15.60 -5.61
CA VAL A 345 -4.05 -14.74 -6.67
C VAL A 345 -4.99 -14.65 -7.88
N TRP A 346 -5.66 -15.75 -8.22
CA TRP A 346 -6.57 -15.81 -9.38
C TRP A 346 -8.03 -15.53 -9.04
N ASN A 347 -8.37 -15.36 -7.77
CA ASN A 347 -9.76 -15.16 -7.35
C ASN A 347 -10.33 -13.84 -7.86
N ALA A 348 -11.61 -13.83 -8.24
CA ALA A 348 -12.30 -12.68 -8.78
C ALA A 348 -12.47 -11.52 -7.78
N ARG A 349 -12.47 -11.84 -6.47
CA ARG A 349 -12.61 -10.84 -5.41
C ARG A 349 -11.38 -9.94 -5.33
N GLU A 350 -11.59 -8.64 -5.16
CA GLU A 350 -10.53 -7.73 -4.75
C GLU A 350 -10.33 -7.84 -3.24
N ILE A 351 -9.20 -8.43 -2.84
CA ILE A 351 -8.84 -8.57 -1.42
C ILE A 351 -8.42 -7.21 -0.92
N GLU A 352 -9.12 -6.70 0.06
CA GLU A 352 -8.92 -5.39 0.67
C GLU A 352 -7.57 -5.25 1.37
N ASP A 353 -7.07 -4.03 1.37
CA ASP A 353 -5.90 -3.56 2.08
C ASP A 353 -6.28 -2.34 2.93
N SER A 354 -5.42 -1.31 2.97
CA SER A 354 -5.71 -0.03 3.65
C SER A 354 -6.92 0.68 3.05
N ASP A 355 -7.05 0.64 1.73
CA ASP A 355 -8.19 1.18 0.99
C ASP A 355 -9.04 0.02 0.44
N ASP A 356 -10.34 0.09 0.67
CA ASP A 356 -11.30 -0.93 0.27
C ASP A 356 -12.02 -0.54 -1.03
N TYR A 357 -11.78 -1.31 -2.09
CA TYR A 357 -12.42 -1.14 -3.39
C TYR A 357 -13.96 -1.07 -3.31
N TYR A 358 -14.57 -1.90 -2.46
CA TYR A 358 -16.02 -1.96 -2.34
C TYR A 358 -16.62 -0.78 -1.57
N ILE A 359 -15.86 -0.13 -0.69
CA ILE A 359 -16.22 1.17 -0.10
C ILE A 359 -16.26 2.24 -1.18
N TYR A 360 -15.19 2.40 -1.97
CA TYR A 360 -15.13 3.41 -3.04
C TYR A 360 -16.17 3.19 -4.13
N ARG A 361 -16.53 1.93 -4.40
CA ARG A 361 -17.59 1.57 -5.34
C ARG A 361 -18.93 2.16 -4.97
N GLN A 362 -19.24 2.37 -3.69
CA GLN A 362 -20.50 2.99 -3.24
C GLN A 362 -20.62 4.46 -3.64
N PHE A 363 -19.49 5.13 -3.91
CA PHE A 363 -19.43 6.56 -4.22
C PHE A 363 -19.05 6.85 -5.67
N SER A 364 -18.80 5.83 -6.48
CA SER A 364 -18.29 5.99 -7.83
C SER A 364 -19.13 5.22 -8.84
N ALA A 365 -19.85 5.95 -9.71
CA ALA A 365 -20.63 5.36 -10.79
C ALA A 365 -19.77 4.51 -11.77
N PRO A 366 -18.56 4.94 -12.19
CA PRO A 366 -17.67 4.08 -12.97
C PRO A 366 -17.37 2.75 -12.29
N LEU A 367 -17.01 2.75 -11.00
CA LEU A 367 -16.71 1.51 -10.28
C LEU A 367 -17.97 0.65 -10.08
N THR A 368 -19.13 1.27 -9.84
CA THR A 368 -20.39 0.55 -9.69
C THR A 368 -20.79 -0.16 -10.96
N ILE A 369 -20.79 0.55 -12.09
CA ILE A 369 -21.22 0.02 -13.39
C ILE A 369 -20.20 -0.99 -13.93
N LEU A 370 -18.93 -0.61 -14.03
CA LEU A 370 -17.88 -1.45 -14.59
C LEU A 370 -17.54 -2.63 -13.69
N GLY A 371 -17.67 -2.48 -12.38
CA GLY A 371 -17.40 -3.55 -11.41
C GLY A 371 -18.27 -4.79 -11.57
N TRP A 372 -19.38 -4.71 -12.30
CA TRP A 372 -20.21 -5.88 -12.60
C TRP A 372 -19.60 -6.81 -13.66
N PHE A 373 -18.87 -6.27 -14.64
CA PHE A 373 -18.38 -7.05 -15.78
C PHE A 373 -16.90 -6.83 -16.11
N ALA A 374 -16.28 -5.76 -15.64
CA ALA A 374 -14.87 -5.43 -15.89
C ALA A 374 -14.03 -5.56 -14.62
N HIS A 375 -14.11 -6.72 -13.97
CA HIS A 375 -13.36 -7.09 -12.76
C HIS A 375 -12.31 -8.18 -13.06
N PHE A 376 -11.51 -8.56 -12.08
CA PHE A 376 -10.40 -9.49 -12.27
C PHE A 376 -10.83 -10.86 -12.79
N GLY A 377 -11.98 -11.38 -12.34
CA GLY A 377 -12.50 -12.68 -12.81
C GLY A 377 -12.77 -12.66 -14.31
N THR A 378 -13.41 -11.61 -14.83
CA THR A 378 -13.66 -11.46 -16.29
C THR A 378 -12.36 -11.33 -17.07
N LEU A 379 -11.41 -10.52 -16.56
CA LEU A 379 -10.08 -10.36 -17.15
C LEU A 379 -9.35 -11.70 -17.25
N ALA A 380 -9.34 -12.49 -16.17
CA ALA A 380 -8.68 -13.79 -16.12
C ALA A 380 -9.30 -14.78 -17.12
N CYS A 381 -10.65 -14.82 -17.23
CA CYS A 381 -11.34 -15.68 -18.19
C CYS A 381 -11.00 -15.31 -19.64
N LEU A 382 -11.05 -14.00 -19.98
CA LEU A 382 -10.68 -13.51 -21.31
C LEU A 382 -9.21 -13.80 -21.63
N ALA A 383 -8.32 -13.59 -20.66
CA ALA A 383 -6.89 -13.87 -20.81
C ALA A 383 -6.61 -15.36 -21.02
N ALA A 384 -7.28 -16.25 -20.29
CA ALA A 384 -7.14 -17.70 -20.46
C ALA A 384 -7.53 -18.15 -21.86
N VAL A 385 -8.66 -17.64 -22.41
CA VAL A 385 -9.06 -17.86 -23.79
C VAL A 385 -8.01 -17.33 -24.77
N GLY A 386 -7.50 -16.12 -24.54
CA GLY A 386 -6.47 -15.53 -25.38
C GLY A 386 -5.15 -16.30 -25.35
N ILE A 387 -4.73 -16.78 -24.18
CA ILE A 387 -3.56 -17.66 -24.03
C ILE A 387 -3.74 -18.94 -24.85
N TYR A 388 -4.92 -19.57 -24.76
CA TYR A 388 -5.23 -20.78 -25.55
C TYR A 388 -5.16 -20.49 -27.05
N LEU A 389 -5.77 -19.40 -27.52
CA LEU A 389 -5.81 -19.07 -28.96
C LEU A 389 -4.45 -18.63 -29.49
N ALA A 390 -3.59 -18.00 -28.66
CA ALA A 390 -2.22 -17.60 -29.00
C ALA A 390 -1.18 -18.71 -28.75
N TRP A 391 -1.57 -19.90 -28.27
CA TRP A 391 -0.61 -20.94 -27.85
C TRP A 391 0.34 -21.40 -28.95
N ARG A 392 -0.09 -21.34 -30.21
CA ARG A 392 0.77 -21.70 -31.35
C ARG A 392 2.03 -20.82 -31.45
N ASP A 393 1.98 -19.61 -30.93
CA ASP A 393 3.11 -18.65 -30.92
C ASP A 393 3.90 -18.66 -29.61
N TRP A 394 3.75 -19.73 -28.79
CA TRP A 394 4.32 -19.80 -27.43
C TRP A 394 5.83 -19.50 -27.42
N ARG A 395 6.60 -19.93 -28.43
CA ARG A 395 8.04 -19.65 -28.52
C ARG A 395 8.37 -18.17 -28.65
N ARG A 396 7.49 -17.38 -29.21
CA ARG A 396 7.63 -15.93 -29.33
C ARG A 396 7.17 -15.24 -28.04
N LEU A 397 6.19 -15.79 -27.36
CA LEU A 397 5.49 -15.20 -26.22
C LEU A 397 5.99 -15.73 -24.86
N TRP A 398 6.95 -16.67 -24.87
CA TRP A 398 7.37 -17.37 -23.65
C TRP A 398 7.81 -16.43 -22.52
N LEU A 399 8.45 -15.28 -22.83
CA LEU A 399 8.83 -14.29 -21.84
C LEU A 399 7.60 -13.73 -21.12
N VAL A 400 6.53 -13.39 -21.86
CA VAL A 400 5.30 -12.83 -21.28
C VAL A 400 4.62 -13.88 -20.41
N TYR A 401 4.58 -15.15 -20.84
CA TYR A 401 4.07 -16.25 -20.01
C TYR A 401 4.89 -16.43 -18.74
N ALA A 402 6.21 -16.42 -18.86
CA ALA A 402 7.12 -16.54 -17.73
C ALA A 402 6.97 -15.36 -16.74
N MET A 403 6.77 -14.14 -17.23
CA MET A 403 6.50 -12.95 -16.39
C MET A 403 5.18 -13.09 -15.63
N ILE A 404 4.10 -13.57 -16.29
CA ILE A 404 2.81 -13.83 -15.61
C ILE A 404 3.02 -14.84 -14.49
N LEU A 405 3.66 -15.97 -14.76
CA LEU A 405 3.88 -17.02 -13.76
C LEU A 405 4.78 -16.56 -12.62
N ALA A 406 5.88 -15.85 -12.92
CA ALA A 406 6.81 -15.36 -11.91
C ALA A 406 6.18 -14.31 -11.01
N LEU A 407 5.44 -13.36 -11.57
CA LEU A 407 4.75 -12.34 -10.77
C LEU A 407 3.63 -12.98 -9.92
N ALA A 408 2.84 -13.92 -10.46
CA ALA A 408 1.84 -14.65 -9.70
C ALA A 408 2.47 -15.46 -8.56
N ALA A 409 3.57 -16.19 -8.83
CA ALA A 409 4.30 -16.94 -7.81
C ALA A 409 4.90 -16.01 -6.74
N SER A 410 5.44 -14.85 -7.14
CA SER A 410 6.00 -13.89 -6.19
C SER A 410 4.95 -13.34 -5.20
N VAL A 411 3.70 -13.20 -5.62
CA VAL A 411 2.59 -12.83 -4.73
C VAL A 411 2.19 -14.02 -3.84
N ALA A 412 2.05 -15.23 -4.41
CA ALA A 412 1.64 -16.42 -3.66
C ALA A 412 2.65 -16.84 -2.57
N ILE A 413 3.94 -16.57 -2.76
CA ILE A 413 4.98 -16.86 -1.76
C ILE A 413 4.79 -16.03 -0.48
N PHE A 414 4.29 -14.81 -0.58
CA PHE A 414 4.03 -13.93 0.56
C PHE A 414 2.57 -14.05 1.01
N TYR A 415 1.76 -13.04 0.78
CA TYR A 415 0.31 -12.98 1.03
C TYR A 415 -0.38 -12.18 -0.08
N VAL A 416 -1.69 -12.33 -0.21
CA VAL A 416 -2.42 -11.83 -1.36
C VAL A 416 -3.28 -10.63 -0.99
N PHE A 417 -3.05 -9.51 -1.72
CA PHE A 417 -3.93 -8.35 -1.80
C PHE A 417 -4.31 -8.08 -3.25
N GLY A 418 -5.41 -7.39 -3.49
CA GLY A 418 -5.81 -6.94 -4.82
C GLY A 418 -4.70 -6.14 -5.52
N ARG A 419 -4.07 -5.20 -4.81
CA ARG A 419 -2.96 -4.39 -5.35
C ARG A 419 -1.68 -5.18 -5.66
N TYR A 420 -1.42 -6.32 -4.98
CA TYR A 420 -0.19 -7.09 -5.20
C TYR A 420 -0.24 -7.88 -6.51
N ARG A 421 -1.42 -8.24 -6.98
CA ARG A 421 -1.61 -8.87 -8.29
C ARG A 421 -1.77 -7.87 -9.44
N TYR A 422 -1.84 -6.57 -9.13
CA TYR A 422 -2.04 -5.52 -10.13
C TYR A 422 -0.97 -5.52 -11.25
N PRO A 423 0.32 -5.81 -11.02
CA PRO A 423 1.30 -5.98 -12.10
C PRO A 423 1.01 -7.11 -13.10
N LEU A 424 0.13 -8.08 -12.76
CA LEU A 424 -0.34 -9.09 -13.72
C LEU A 424 -1.31 -8.52 -14.74
N VAL A 425 -2.06 -7.49 -14.39
CA VAL A 425 -3.19 -6.96 -15.15
C VAL A 425 -2.80 -6.52 -16.57
N PRO A 426 -1.73 -5.75 -16.82
CA PRO A 426 -1.35 -5.36 -18.17
C PRO A 426 -0.98 -6.56 -19.06
N LEU A 427 -0.32 -7.57 -18.48
CA LEU A 427 0.04 -8.79 -19.19
C LEU A 427 -1.21 -9.62 -19.55
N LEU A 428 -2.16 -9.73 -18.63
CA LEU A 428 -3.44 -10.41 -18.86
C LEU A 428 -4.31 -9.65 -19.86
N ALA A 429 -4.30 -8.31 -19.82
CA ALA A 429 -5.06 -7.48 -20.77
C ALA A 429 -4.61 -7.70 -22.22
N LEU A 430 -3.31 -7.94 -22.47
CA LEU A 430 -2.79 -8.29 -23.78
C LEU A 430 -3.45 -9.56 -24.33
N PHE A 431 -3.52 -10.61 -23.51
CA PHE A 431 -4.16 -11.87 -23.91
C PHE A 431 -5.69 -11.74 -23.95
N ALA A 432 -6.30 -10.96 -23.06
CA ALA A 432 -7.74 -10.69 -23.13
C ALA A 432 -8.13 -10.02 -24.45
N GLY A 433 -7.31 -9.09 -24.94
CA GLY A 433 -7.49 -8.48 -26.27
C GLY A 433 -7.44 -9.50 -27.40
N VAL A 434 -6.50 -10.47 -27.34
CA VAL A 434 -6.45 -11.59 -28.28
C VAL A 434 -7.72 -12.46 -28.17
N GLY A 435 -8.11 -12.80 -26.93
CA GLY A 435 -9.30 -13.61 -26.67
C GLY A 435 -10.57 -13.02 -27.31
N ILE A 436 -10.78 -11.73 -27.14
CA ILE A 436 -11.92 -11.00 -27.71
C ILE A 436 -11.90 -11.04 -29.24
N VAL A 437 -10.77 -10.68 -29.86
CA VAL A 437 -10.67 -10.53 -31.31
C VAL A 437 -10.73 -11.88 -32.02
N GLU A 438 -9.98 -12.87 -31.54
CA GLU A 438 -9.93 -14.21 -32.17
C GLU A 438 -11.23 -15.00 -31.95
N ALA A 439 -11.85 -14.90 -30.75
CA ALA A 439 -13.15 -15.50 -30.53
C ALA A 439 -14.22 -14.88 -31.47
N GLY A 440 -14.21 -13.55 -31.64
CA GLY A 440 -15.06 -12.86 -32.59
C GLY A 440 -14.80 -13.25 -34.06
N ARG A 441 -13.54 -13.51 -34.44
CA ARG A 441 -13.17 -14.03 -35.76
C ARG A 441 -13.72 -15.44 -35.97
N LEU A 442 -13.46 -16.34 -35.01
CA LEU A 442 -13.94 -17.73 -35.04
C LEU A 442 -15.48 -17.82 -35.17
N PHE A 443 -16.18 -16.93 -34.45
CA PHE A 443 -17.65 -16.85 -34.55
C PHE A 443 -18.11 -16.45 -35.95
N ARG A 444 -17.51 -15.42 -36.54
CA ARG A 444 -17.83 -14.95 -37.91
C ARG A 444 -17.52 -16.01 -38.98
N GLU A 445 -16.40 -16.73 -38.79
CA GLU A 445 -15.98 -17.81 -39.67
C GLU A 445 -16.75 -19.12 -39.44
N LYS A 446 -17.70 -19.15 -38.48
CA LYS A 446 -18.47 -20.34 -38.07
C LYS A 446 -17.58 -21.51 -37.65
N ALA A 447 -16.40 -21.24 -37.12
CA ALA A 447 -15.44 -22.23 -36.67
C ALA A 447 -15.82 -22.76 -35.25
N TRP A 448 -16.91 -23.52 -35.20
CA TRP A 448 -17.55 -23.93 -33.94
C TRP A 448 -16.65 -24.79 -33.04
N ARG A 449 -15.81 -25.69 -33.60
CA ARG A 449 -14.94 -26.56 -32.81
C ARG A 449 -13.92 -25.80 -31.91
N PRO A 450 -13.08 -24.88 -32.42
CA PRO A 450 -12.21 -24.10 -31.58
C PRO A 450 -12.97 -23.12 -30.68
N LEU A 451 -14.12 -22.60 -31.11
CA LEU A 451 -14.97 -21.73 -30.32
C LEU A 451 -15.55 -22.47 -29.10
N PHE A 452 -15.99 -23.72 -29.27
CA PHE A 452 -16.46 -24.58 -28.18
C PHE A 452 -15.37 -24.87 -27.17
N LYS A 453 -14.14 -25.16 -27.64
CA LYS A 453 -12.99 -25.31 -26.74
C LYS A 453 -12.69 -24.02 -25.96
N ALA A 454 -12.74 -22.88 -26.61
CA ALA A 454 -12.59 -21.58 -25.95
C ALA A 454 -13.68 -21.33 -24.88
N ALA A 455 -14.93 -21.73 -25.17
CA ALA A 455 -16.03 -21.66 -24.19
C ALA A 455 -15.80 -22.58 -22.99
N ILE A 456 -15.31 -23.80 -23.19
CA ILE A 456 -14.93 -24.71 -22.07
C ILE A 456 -13.86 -24.07 -21.22
N ILE A 457 -12.81 -23.49 -21.82
CA ILE A 457 -11.73 -22.82 -21.08
C ILE A 457 -12.29 -21.62 -20.29
N TRP A 458 -13.17 -20.83 -20.90
CA TRP A 458 -13.84 -19.73 -20.21
C TRP A 458 -14.60 -20.22 -18.97
N VAL A 459 -15.48 -21.23 -19.15
CA VAL A 459 -16.31 -21.79 -18.06
C VAL A 459 -15.43 -22.40 -16.95
N SER A 460 -14.42 -23.21 -17.33
CA SER A 460 -13.51 -23.80 -16.34
C SER A 460 -12.75 -22.75 -15.56
N THR A 461 -12.25 -21.70 -16.24
CA THR A 461 -11.59 -20.57 -15.58
C THR A 461 -12.57 -19.81 -14.70
N ALA A 462 -13.81 -19.58 -15.16
CA ALA A 462 -14.83 -18.88 -14.37
C ALA A 462 -15.15 -19.63 -13.07
N VAL A 463 -15.26 -20.95 -13.10
CA VAL A 463 -15.45 -21.79 -11.90
C VAL A 463 -14.29 -21.61 -10.93
N ILE A 464 -13.05 -21.64 -11.42
CA ILE A 464 -11.86 -21.51 -10.57
C ILE A 464 -11.76 -20.10 -9.94
N VAL A 465 -11.91 -19.05 -10.76
CA VAL A 465 -11.71 -17.67 -10.29
C VAL A 465 -12.85 -17.16 -9.39
N HIS A 466 -14.05 -17.73 -9.52
CA HIS A 466 -15.19 -17.41 -8.66
C HIS A 466 -15.39 -18.45 -7.54
N TRP A 467 -14.43 -19.36 -7.35
CA TRP A 467 -14.49 -20.31 -6.25
C TRP A 467 -14.55 -19.57 -4.91
N PRO A 468 -15.49 -19.90 -4.01
CA PRO A 468 -15.64 -19.20 -2.75
C PRO A 468 -14.42 -19.44 -1.84
N MET A 469 -13.57 -18.45 -1.68
CA MET A 469 -12.34 -18.53 -0.88
C MET A 469 -12.47 -17.85 0.50
N GLY A 470 -13.67 -17.49 0.89
CA GLY A 470 -14.01 -16.78 2.12
C GLY A 470 -14.29 -15.30 1.89
N GLY A 471 -15.32 -14.80 2.58
CA GLY A 471 -15.83 -13.42 2.48
C GLY A 471 -16.56 -13.11 1.18
N ASP A 472 -17.49 -12.16 1.26
CA ASP A 472 -18.26 -11.69 0.12
C ASP A 472 -17.52 -10.61 -0.69
N ALA A 473 -17.96 -10.36 -1.92
CA ALA A 473 -17.54 -9.22 -2.72
C ALA A 473 -18.26 -7.94 -2.24
N ALA A 474 -18.05 -7.59 -0.99
CA ALA A 474 -18.68 -6.50 -0.26
C ALA A 474 -17.61 -5.77 0.58
N PRO A 475 -17.89 -4.53 1.04
CA PRO A 475 -16.96 -3.82 1.91
C PRO A 475 -16.64 -4.60 3.18
N GLY A 476 -15.37 -4.63 3.55
CA GLY A 476 -14.90 -5.30 4.75
C GLY A 476 -15.00 -4.45 6.02
N ALA A 477 -14.80 -5.08 7.17
CA ALA A 477 -14.80 -4.40 8.46
C ALA A 477 -13.70 -3.33 8.56
N ALA A 478 -12.52 -3.61 8.01
CA ALA A 478 -11.41 -2.65 7.99
C ALA A 478 -11.72 -1.40 7.16
N GLY A 479 -12.38 -1.56 6.00
CA GLY A 479 -12.81 -0.46 5.16
C GLY A 479 -13.79 0.48 5.88
N TYR A 480 -14.80 -0.07 6.55
CA TYR A 480 -15.74 0.72 7.35
C TYR A 480 -15.08 1.36 8.58
N ASN A 481 -14.13 0.69 9.22
CA ASN A 481 -13.36 1.25 10.33
C ASN A 481 -12.51 2.46 9.88
N ASN A 482 -11.86 2.37 8.72
CA ASN A 482 -11.08 3.47 8.15
C ASN A 482 -12.01 4.65 7.77
N LEU A 483 -13.18 4.36 7.21
CA LEU A 483 -14.21 5.36 6.91
C LEU A 483 -14.70 6.06 8.19
N ALA A 484 -14.91 5.31 9.28
CA ALA A 484 -15.30 5.86 10.58
C ALA A 484 -14.24 6.84 11.11
N ASN A 485 -12.97 6.46 11.06
CA ASN A 485 -11.86 7.32 11.48
C ASN A 485 -11.78 8.60 10.63
N ALA A 486 -12.02 8.50 9.32
CA ALA A 486 -12.03 9.66 8.43
C ALA A 486 -13.21 10.61 8.71
N TYR A 487 -14.43 10.08 8.97
CA TYR A 487 -15.56 10.89 9.41
C TYR A 487 -15.30 11.55 10.77
N SER A 488 -14.70 10.83 11.72
CA SER A 488 -14.33 11.38 13.03
C SER A 488 -13.40 12.59 12.91
N LYS A 489 -12.37 12.50 12.05
CA LYS A 489 -11.45 13.61 11.76
C LYS A 489 -12.13 14.82 11.12
N GLN A 490 -13.25 14.62 10.42
CA GLN A 490 -14.10 15.71 9.90
C GLN A 490 -15.10 16.26 10.92
N GLY A 491 -15.10 15.76 12.15
CA GLY A 491 -16.09 16.14 13.16
C GLY A 491 -17.51 15.55 12.93
N LYS A 492 -17.68 14.67 11.94
CA LYS A 492 -18.96 14.03 11.60
C LYS A 492 -19.18 12.78 12.48
N VAL A 493 -19.34 13.01 13.78
CA VAL A 493 -19.34 11.94 14.81
C VAL A 493 -20.43 10.90 14.57
N ASP A 494 -21.67 11.31 14.21
CA ASP A 494 -22.76 10.36 13.96
C ASP A 494 -22.52 9.46 12.75
N ALA A 495 -21.92 10.01 11.68
CA ALA A 495 -21.54 9.22 10.52
C ALA A 495 -20.39 8.26 10.86
N ALA A 496 -19.44 8.70 11.69
CA ALA A 496 -18.35 7.87 12.19
C ALA A 496 -18.88 6.69 13.02
N ILE A 497 -19.84 6.93 13.93
CA ILE A 497 -20.47 5.87 14.73
C ILE A 497 -21.18 4.85 13.84
N LYS A 498 -21.97 5.28 12.87
CA LYS A 498 -22.66 4.38 11.93
C LYS A 498 -21.67 3.51 11.15
N ALA A 499 -20.57 4.09 10.67
CA ALA A 499 -19.54 3.34 9.97
C ALA A 499 -18.82 2.36 10.91
N ALA A 500 -18.46 2.76 12.14
CA ALA A 500 -17.82 1.87 13.11
C ALA A 500 -18.75 0.74 13.57
N GLN A 501 -20.06 1.01 13.75
CA GLN A 501 -21.06 -0.03 14.02
C GLN A 501 -21.11 -1.05 12.87
N ARG A 502 -21.10 -0.57 11.62
CA ARG A 502 -21.09 -1.46 10.46
C ARG A 502 -19.84 -2.35 10.43
N ALA A 503 -18.68 -1.81 10.81
CA ALA A 503 -17.45 -2.61 10.95
C ALA A 503 -17.62 -3.74 11.97
N VAL A 504 -18.21 -3.46 13.13
CA VAL A 504 -18.46 -4.45 14.19
C VAL A 504 -19.55 -5.46 13.79
N GLU A 505 -20.58 -5.05 13.03
CA GLU A 505 -21.60 -5.96 12.49
C GLU A 505 -20.99 -6.98 11.52
N ILE A 506 -20.08 -6.53 10.64
CA ILE A 506 -19.40 -7.41 9.65
C ILE A 506 -18.43 -8.35 10.35
N GLN A 507 -17.68 -7.84 11.33
CA GLN A 507 -16.68 -8.61 12.06
C GLN A 507 -16.79 -8.32 13.57
N PRO A 508 -17.62 -9.08 14.32
CA PRO A 508 -17.83 -8.86 15.75
C PRO A 508 -16.59 -9.05 16.63
N ASP A 509 -15.58 -9.73 16.15
CA ASP A 509 -14.30 -9.92 16.84
C ASP A 509 -13.20 -8.91 16.40
N TYR A 510 -13.58 -7.81 15.74
CA TYR A 510 -12.64 -6.78 15.32
C TYR A 510 -12.38 -5.78 16.46
N GLY A 511 -11.43 -6.12 17.35
CA GLY A 511 -11.11 -5.33 18.56
C GLY A 511 -10.76 -3.87 18.31
N VAL A 512 -10.12 -3.54 17.16
CA VAL A 512 -9.81 -2.14 16.78
C VAL A 512 -11.08 -1.34 16.49
N ALA A 513 -12.08 -1.94 15.85
CA ALA A 513 -13.36 -1.27 15.59
C ALA A 513 -14.12 -1.01 16.91
N HIS A 514 -14.08 -1.96 17.84
CA HIS A 514 -14.62 -1.75 19.19
C HIS A 514 -13.92 -0.60 19.92
N TYR A 515 -12.58 -0.53 19.87
CA TYR A 515 -11.83 0.59 20.45
C TYR A 515 -12.22 1.94 19.84
N ASN A 516 -12.32 2.03 18.51
CA ASN A 516 -12.70 3.25 17.82
C ASN A 516 -14.14 3.67 18.16
N LEU A 517 -15.05 2.70 18.24
CA LEU A 517 -16.44 2.94 18.64
C LEU A 517 -16.52 3.42 20.10
N GLY A 518 -15.68 2.87 20.99
CA GLY A 518 -15.51 3.35 22.36
C GLY A 518 -15.10 4.82 22.44
N ASN A 519 -14.10 5.21 21.64
CA ASN A 519 -13.64 6.61 21.52
C ASN A 519 -14.75 7.55 21.03
N LEU A 520 -15.50 7.14 20.02
CA LEU A 520 -16.61 7.93 19.46
C LEU A 520 -17.73 8.13 20.47
N TYR A 521 -18.07 7.09 21.26
CA TYR A 521 -19.05 7.22 22.32
C TYR A 521 -18.56 8.07 23.50
N MET A 522 -17.26 8.01 23.84
CA MET A 522 -16.65 8.95 24.80
C MET A 522 -16.80 10.40 24.33
N GLN A 523 -16.51 10.66 23.07
CA GLN A 523 -16.64 12.00 22.47
C GLN A 523 -18.09 12.53 22.54
N GLN A 524 -19.10 11.65 22.51
CA GLN A 524 -20.52 12.00 22.70
C GLN A 524 -20.96 12.05 24.17
N GLY A 525 -20.08 11.77 25.14
CA GLY A 525 -20.44 11.65 26.56
C GLY A 525 -21.25 10.38 26.91
N ARG A 526 -21.34 9.41 26.02
CA ARG A 526 -22.09 8.15 26.21
C ARG A 526 -21.21 7.12 26.93
N VAL A 527 -20.94 7.40 28.21
CA VAL A 527 -19.93 6.71 29.04
C VAL A 527 -20.15 5.19 29.11
N GLU A 528 -21.40 4.72 29.33
CA GLU A 528 -21.68 3.28 29.43
C GLU A 528 -21.46 2.53 28.12
N MET A 529 -21.78 3.14 26.99
CA MET A 529 -21.50 2.56 25.69
C MET A 529 -19.98 2.50 25.42
N ALA A 530 -19.26 3.55 25.78
CA ALA A 530 -17.80 3.58 25.67
C ALA A 530 -17.16 2.48 26.54
N ARG A 531 -17.62 2.31 27.77
CA ARG A 531 -17.15 1.27 28.69
C ARG A 531 -17.33 -0.13 28.11
N ARG A 532 -18.52 -0.42 27.57
CA ARG A 532 -18.81 -1.71 26.93
C ARG A 532 -17.86 -1.99 25.77
N HIS A 533 -17.66 -1.02 24.89
CA HIS A 533 -16.84 -1.21 23.71
C HIS A 533 -15.33 -1.26 24.01
N PHE A 534 -14.81 -0.48 24.96
CA PHE A 534 -13.43 -0.64 25.42
C PHE A 534 -13.21 -1.98 26.13
N GLY A 535 -14.18 -2.44 26.93
CA GLY A 535 -14.12 -3.76 27.55
C GLY A 535 -14.04 -4.87 26.52
N GLU A 536 -14.84 -4.80 25.45
CA GLU A 536 -14.82 -5.77 24.36
C GLU A 536 -13.52 -5.67 23.55
N ALA A 537 -13.02 -4.46 23.28
CA ALA A 537 -11.73 -4.28 22.64
C ALA A 537 -10.58 -4.95 23.43
N LEU A 538 -10.58 -4.81 24.77
CA LEU A 538 -9.57 -5.41 25.65
C LEU A 538 -9.75 -6.93 25.83
N ARG A 539 -10.99 -7.44 25.74
CA ARG A 539 -11.24 -8.88 25.71
C ARG A 539 -10.64 -9.52 24.47
N LEU A 540 -10.79 -8.86 23.32
CA LEU A 540 -10.29 -9.33 22.01
C LEU A 540 -8.79 -9.09 21.86
N LEU A 541 -8.28 -7.94 22.33
CA LEU A 541 -6.91 -7.48 22.22
C LEU A 541 -6.37 -7.07 23.60
N PRO A 542 -6.01 -8.01 24.49
CA PRO A 542 -5.59 -7.70 25.87
C PRO A 542 -4.33 -6.81 25.95
N ASN A 543 -3.50 -6.85 24.91
CA ASN A 543 -2.23 -6.12 24.83
C ASN A 543 -2.34 -4.80 24.04
N TYR A 544 -3.54 -4.25 23.87
CA TYR A 544 -3.77 -2.98 23.20
C TYR A 544 -3.52 -1.81 24.16
N ALA A 545 -2.33 -1.23 24.12
CA ALA A 545 -1.89 -0.21 25.09
C ALA A 545 -2.79 1.03 25.13
N GLU A 546 -3.21 1.54 23.96
CA GLU A 546 -4.10 2.70 23.85
C GLU A 546 -5.48 2.40 24.42
N ALA A 547 -6.01 1.20 24.20
CA ALA A 547 -7.29 0.77 24.77
C ALA A 547 -7.20 0.62 26.30
N GLN A 548 -6.08 0.09 26.81
CA GLN A 548 -5.81 0.05 28.26
C GLN A 548 -5.82 1.47 28.84
N SER A 549 -5.14 2.43 28.19
CA SER A 549 -5.07 3.82 28.64
C SER A 549 -6.45 4.49 28.66
N ASN A 550 -7.25 4.35 27.57
CA ASN A 550 -8.55 5.00 27.47
C ASN A 550 -9.61 4.36 28.39
N TYR A 551 -9.57 3.04 28.56
CA TYR A 551 -10.43 2.34 29.51
C TYR A 551 -10.08 2.72 30.95
N GLY A 552 -8.78 2.81 31.29
CA GLY A 552 -8.31 3.30 32.58
C GLY A 552 -8.75 4.74 32.86
N GLN A 553 -8.71 5.63 31.86
CA GLN A 553 -9.23 7.00 31.99
C GLN A 553 -10.73 6.99 32.37
N LEU A 554 -11.53 6.19 31.68
CA LEU A 554 -12.96 6.09 31.90
C LEU A 554 -13.28 5.57 33.31
N LEU A 555 -12.52 4.59 33.83
CA LEU A 555 -12.64 4.12 35.21
C LEU A 555 -12.27 5.20 36.23
N ALA A 556 -11.18 5.93 35.98
CA ALA A 556 -10.69 7.01 36.86
C ALA A 556 -11.66 8.21 36.90
N GLU A 557 -12.29 8.56 35.78
CA GLU A 557 -13.36 9.57 35.68
C GLU A 557 -14.64 9.11 36.40
N GLY A 558 -14.94 7.82 36.35
CA GLY A 558 -16.04 7.19 37.11
C GLY A 558 -15.77 7.03 38.60
N GLY A 559 -14.60 7.49 39.11
CA GLY A 559 -14.24 7.47 40.53
C GLY A 559 -13.36 6.29 40.95
N ASP A 560 -13.17 5.27 40.13
CA ASP A 560 -12.30 4.14 40.44
C ASP A 560 -10.85 4.45 39.99
N LEU A 561 -10.20 5.35 40.77
CA LEU A 561 -8.82 5.74 40.52
C LEU A 561 -7.85 4.55 40.63
N ALA A 562 -8.12 3.58 41.49
CA ALA A 562 -7.24 2.44 41.72
C ALA A 562 -7.21 1.53 40.48
N ALA A 563 -8.38 1.13 39.97
CA ALA A 563 -8.48 0.36 38.74
C ALA A 563 -7.92 1.15 37.53
N GLY A 564 -8.21 2.46 37.44
CA GLY A 564 -7.63 3.33 36.41
C GLY A 564 -6.11 3.29 36.39
N MET A 565 -5.45 3.44 37.56
CA MET A 565 -3.99 3.39 37.67
C MET A 565 -3.39 2.04 37.25
N GLU A 566 -4.04 0.92 37.55
CA GLU A 566 -3.58 -0.40 37.10
C GLU A 566 -3.63 -0.52 35.57
N HIS A 567 -4.68 -0.01 34.92
CA HIS A 567 -4.77 0.04 33.46
C HIS A 567 -3.71 0.96 32.84
N PHE A 568 -3.41 2.13 33.44
CA PHE A 568 -2.35 3.02 32.96
C PHE A 568 -0.96 2.38 33.08
N LYS A 569 -0.63 1.72 34.21
CA LYS A 569 0.60 0.98 34.37
C LYS A 569 0.75 -0.14 33.34
N LYS A 570 -0.36 -0.87 33.09
CA LYS A 570 -0.39 -1.91 32.06
C LYS A 570 -0.16 -1.34 30.65
N ALA A 571 -0.79 -0.20 30.32
CA ALA A 571 -0.57 0.49 29.07
C ALA A 571 0.90 0.89 28.88
N ILE A 572 1.54 1.45 29.91
CA ILE A 572 2.96 1.84 29.91
C ILE A 572 3.87 0.61 29.77
N ALA A 573 3.57 -0.48 30.45
CA ALA A 573 4.33 -1.73 30.35
C ALA A 573 4.25 -2.35 28.94
N LEU A 574 3.10 -2.23 28.28
CA LEU A 574 2.89 -2.69 26.91
C LEU A 574 3.58 -1.79 25.88
N ASN A 575 3.46 -0.49 26.05
CA ASN A 575 4.07 0.51 25.17
C ASN A 575 4.43 1.78 25.97
N ALA A 576 5.71 1.91 26.34
CA ALA A 576 6.22 3.05 27.09
C ALA A 576 6.12 4.40 26.36
N SER A 577 5.83 4.41 25.05
CA SER A 577 5.65 5.64 24.27
C SER A 577 4.22 6.20 24.28
N VAL A 578 3.28 5.59 24.99
CA VAL A 578 1.91 6.10 25.13
C VAL A 578 1.90 7.27 26.12
N GLY A 579 2.18 8.48 25.65
CA GLY A 579 2.26 9.70 26.48
C GLY A 579 1.01 9.96 27.31
N ARG A 580 -0.19 9.66 26.76
CA ARG A 580 -1.47 9.78 27.47
C ARG A 580 -1.56 8.87 28.70
N ALA A 581 -1.01 7.66 28.65
CA ALA A 581 -0.99 6.75 29.80
C ALA A 581 -0.11 7.29 30.93
N HIS A 582 1.03 7.89 30.61
CA HIS A 582 1.89 8.57 31.57
C HIS A 582 1.21 9.81 32.18
N LEU A 583 0.55 10.64 31.35
CA LEU A 583 -0.21 11.80 31.83
C LEU A 583 -1.30 11.36 32.80
N ASN A 584 -2.14 10.40 32.38
CA ASN A 584 -3.28 9.95 33.19
C ASN A 584 -2.82 9.27 34.51
N LEU A 585 -1.72 8.51 34.48
CA LEU A 585 -1.13 7.93 35.68
C LEU A 585 -0.65 9.03 36.64
N GLY A 586 0.05 10.05 36.14
CA GLY A 586 0.51 11.17 36.93
C GLY A 586 -0.63 11.96 37.57
N VAL A 587 -1.69 12.25 36.79
CA VAL A 587 -2.90 12.92 37.30
C VAL A 587 -3.61 12.07 38.36
N ALA A 588 -3.74 10.76 38.14
CA ALA A 588 -4.37 9.86 39.12
C ALA A 588 -3.56 9.76 40.43
N LEU A 589 -2.23 9.70 40.35
CA LEU A 589 -1.35 9.72 41.51
C LEU A 589 -1.48 11.05 42.28
N ALA A 590 -1.49 12.18 41.59
CA ALA A 590 -1.69 13.49 42.21
C ALA A 590 -3.06 13.58 42.93
N ARG A 591 -4.14 13.09 42.29
CA ARG A 591 -5.49 13.05 42.89
C ARG A 591 -5.60 12.15 44.12
N THR A 592 -4.73 11.13 44.23
CA THR A 592 -4.64 10.24 45.41
C THR A 592 -3.65 10.75 46.49
N GLY A 593 -3.12 11.97 46.33
CA GLY A 593 -2.17 12.57 47.27
C GLY A 593 -0.70 12.11 47.11
N ARG A 594 -0.41 11.23 46.16
CA ARG A 594 0.93 10.66 45.88
C ARG A 594 1.73 11.58 44.94
N MET A 595 1.95 12.84 45.39
CA MET A 595 2.46 13.91 44.53
C MET A 595 3.87 13.65 44.04
N ASP A 596 4.76 13.12 44.91
CA ASP A 596 6.15 12.82 44.53
C ASP A 596 6.22 11.74 43.43
N GLU A 597 5.38 10.73 43.53
CA GLU A 597 5.30 9.66 42.54
C GLU A 597 4.68 10.11 41.21
N ALA A 598 3.90 11.18 41.19
CA ALA A 598 3.27 11.74 39.99
C ALA A 598 4.27 12.47 39.10
N ILE A 599 5.37 13.03 39.67
CA ILE A 599 6.34 13.85 38.93
C ILE A 599 6.99 13.07 37.78
N ALA A 600 7.44 11.85 38.02
CA ALA A 600 8.14 11.05 37.01
C ALA A 600 7.27 10.71 35.79
N PRO A 601 6.04 10.19 35.94
CA PRO A 601 5.13 9.99 34.83
C PRO A 601 4.80 11.29 34.06
N LEU A 602 4.55 12.41 34.76
CA LEU A 602 4.22 13.67 34.07
C LEU A 602 5.41 14.23 33.28
N ARG A 603 6.65 14.11 33.79
CA ARG A 603 7.85 14.45 33.01
C ARG A 603 7.99 13.58 31.78
N GLN A 604 7.72 12.27 31.88
CA GLN A 604 7.74 11.38 30.75
C GLN A 604 6.67 11.72 29.73
N ALA A 605 5.46 12.09 30.17
CA ALA A 605 4.41 12.57 29.28
C ALA A 605 4.81 13.84 28.52
N ALA A 606 5.47 14.80 29.19
CA ALA A 606 5.98 16.02 28.56
C ALA A 606 7.10 15.74 27.55
N LEU A 607 7.97 14.77 27.81
CA LEU A 607 9.01 14.34 26.87
C LEU A 607 8.43 13.66 25.63
N LEU A 608 7.37 12.86 25.79
CA LEU A 608 6.71 12.14 24.69
C LEU A 608 5.78 13.02 23.84
N SER A 609 5.30 14.14 24.41
CA SER A 609 4.41 15.11 23.74
C SER A 609 4.86 16.53 24.09
N PRO A 610 5.97 17.04 23.49
CA PRO A 610 6.55 18.33 23.85
C PRO A 610 5.63 19.54 23.57
N GLU A 611 4.67 19.37 22.66
CA GLU A 611 3.66 20.38 22.29
C GLU A 611 2.45 20.39 23.25
N ALA A 612 2.29 19.38 24.12
CA ALA A 612 1.15 19.29 25.03
C ALA A 612 1.37 20.14 26.29
N ALA A 613 0.44 21.05 26.55
CA ALA A 613 0.49 21.91 27.74
C ALA A 613 0.09 21.20 29.04
N GLU A 614 -0.75 20.18 28.98
CA GLU A 614 -1.32 19.51 30.14
C GLU A 614 -0.28 18.86 31.07
N PRO A 615 0.71 18.09 30.57
CA PRO A 615 1.69 17.49 31.50
C PRO A 615 2.45 18.54 32.28
N ILE A 616 2.80 19.65 31.64
CA ILE A 616 3.56 20.76 32.27
C ILE A 616 2.68 21.51 33.27
N TYR A 617 1.41 21.72 32.92
CA TYR A 617 0.43 22.31 33.84
C TYR A 617 0.28 21.48 35.12
N TYR A 618 0.13 20.16 35.03
CA TYR A 618 0.02 19.30 36.21
C TYR A 618 1.29 19.26 37.02
N LEU A 619 2.48 19.31 36.40
CA LEU A 619 3.75 19.49 37.12
C LEU A 619 3.76 20.80 37.91
N GLY A 620 3.34 21.91 37.29
CA GLY A 620 3.19 23.20 37.96
C GLY A 620 2.24 23.14 39.16
N SER A 621 1.12 22.44 39.00
CA SER A 621 0.13 22.25 40.06
C SER A 621 0.71 21.46 41.24
N ILE A 622 1.51 20.42 40.99
CA ILE A 622 2.20 19.66 42.04
C ILE A 622 3.26 20.54 42.76
N TYR A 623 4.08 21.27 42.00
CA TYR A 623 5.09 22.17 42.59
C TYR A 623 4.43 23.25 43.44
N ALA A 624 3.31 23.82 43.01
CA ALA A 624 2.54 24.78 43.81
C ALA A 624 2.03 24.16 45.11
N ALA A 625 1.52 22.94 45.09
CA ALA A 625 1.05 22.21 46.27
C ALA A 625 2.20 21.86 47.25
N GLN A 626 3.42 21.70 46.72
CA GLN A 626 4.63 21.47 47.51
C GLN A 626 5.31 22.77 47.97
N ASN A 627 4.71 23.94 47.71
CA ASN A 627 5.24 25.28 47.99
C ASN A 627 6.52 25.63 47.21
N HIS A 628 6.82 24.91 46.11
CA HIS A 628 7.90 25.22 45.18
C HIS A 628 7.40 26.27 44.16
N TYR A 629 7.18 27.50 44.66
CA TYR A 629 6.46 28.53 43.92
C TYR A 629 7.19 29.02 42.65
N ALA A 630 8.53 29.02 42.67
CA ALA A 630 9.31 29.45 41.51
C ALA A 630 9.18 28.43 40.34
N GLU A 631 9.29 27.13 40.65
CA GLU A 631 9.14 26.05 39.67
C GLU A 631 7.69 25.96 39.17
N ALA A 632 6.73 26.21 40.03
CA ALA A 632 5.31 26.25 39.67
C ALA A 632 5.01 27.40 38.68
N GLU A 633 5.52 28.61 38.97
CA GLU A 633 5.38 29.76 38.10
C GLU A 633 5.99 29.49 36.71
N ALA A 634 7.23 28.97 36.68
CA ALA A 634 7.89 28.60 35.42
C ALA A 634 7.11 27.57 34.62
N ALA A 635 6.56 26.53 35.26
CA ALA A 635 5.77 25.50 34.62
C ALA A 635 4.45 26.06 34.03
N PHE A 636 3.72 26.88 34.79
CA PHE A 636 2.48 27.48 34.29
C PHE A 636 2.73 28.43 33.11
N VAL A 637 3.81 29.24 33.20
CA VAL A 637 4.19 30.10 32.06
C VAL A 637 4.57 29.28 30.83
N GLN A 638 5.29 28.18 31.01
CA GLN A 638 5.63 27.28 29.91
C GLN A 638 4.38 26.64 29.31
N ALA A 639 3.43 26.16 30.11
CA ALA A 639 2.17 25.62 29.64
C ALA A 639 1.37 26.66 28.82
N LEU A 640 1.36 27.94 29.26
CA LEU A 640 0.71 29.04 28.54
C LEU A 640 1.46 29.45 27.27
N ARG A 641 2.77 29.26 27.17
CA ARG A 641 3.50 29.43 25.89
C ARG A 641 3.09 28.38 24.86
N LEU A 642 2.84 27.14 25.30
CA LEU A 642 2.38 26.07 24.41
C LEU A 642 0.91 26.23 24.02
N ARG A 643 0.08 26.65 24.97
CA ARG A 643 -1.36 26.89 24.75
C ARG A 643 -1.80 28.18 25.45
N PRO A 644 -1.78 29.32 24.73
CA PRO A 644 -2.14 30.62 25.28
C PRO A 644 -3.58 30.77 25.77
N ASP A 645 -4.48 29.93 25.30
CA ASP A 645 -5.90 29.90 25.67
C ASP A 645 -6.23 28.84 26.75
N PHE A 646 -5.23 28.40 27.52
CA PHE A 646 -5.41 27.40 28.55
C PHE A 646 -5.93 28.00 29.86
N ALA A 647 -7.26 28.19 29.97
CA ALA A 647 -7.92 28.82 31.10
C ALA A 647 -7.48 28.25 32.48
N PRO A 648 -7.36 26.91 32.71
CA PRO A 648 -6.88 26.37 33.98
C PRO A 648 -5.47 26.86 34.37
N ALA A 649 -4.56 26.98 33.40
CA ALA A 649 -3.20 27.46 33.68
C ALA A 649 -3.19 28.95 34.03
N HIS A 650 -3.99 29.77 33.35
CA HIS A 650 -4.19 31.17 33.72
C HIS A 650 -4.76 31.30 35.15
N GLN A 651 -5.75 30.52 35.51
CA GLN A 651 -6.35 30.54 36.84
C GLN A 651 -5.34 30.14 37.92
N SER A 652 -4.59 29.03 37.72
CA SER A 652 -3.60 28.58 38.68
C SER A 652 -2.43 29.55 38.82
N LEU A 653 -1.96 30.15 37.72
CA LEU A 653 -0.92 31.17 37.75
C LEU A 653 -1.41 32.44 38.48
N ALA A 654 -2.64 32.87 38.28
CA ALA A 654 -3.23 33.99 38.99
C ALA A 654 -3.26 33.77 40.52
N GLN A 655 -3.69 32.58 40.94
CA GLN A 655 -3.69 32.20 42.36
C GLN A 655 -2.25 32.20 42.98
N LEU A 656 -1.30 31.64 42.22
CA LEU A 656 0.10 31.58 42.65
C LEU A 656 0.71 33.00 42.82
N LEU A 657 0.48 33.87 41.81
CA LEU A 657 0.97 35.26 41.83
C LEU A 657 0.33 36.07 42.95
N ALA A 658 -0.96 35.82 43.23
CA ALA A 658 -1.62 36.45 44.39
C ALA A 658 -1.00 36.04 45.72
N LEU A 659 -0.63 34.78 45.91
CA LEU A 659 0.12 34.30 47.09
C LEU A 659 1.51 34.93 47.20
N GLN A 660 2.15 35.22 46.08
CA GLN A 660 3.45 35.92 46.04
C GLN A 660 3.33 37.44 46.20
N GLY A 661 2.13 38.00 46.34
CA GLY A 661 1.90 39.44 46.45
C GLY A 661 1.95 40.20 45.13
N LYS A 662 2.08 39.56 43.97
CA LYS A 662 2.13 40.15 42.63
C LYS A 662 0.70 40.45 42.10
N LYS A 663 -0.03 41.37 42.80
CA LYS A 663 -1.49 41.60 42.62
C LYS A 663 -1.90 41.97 41.22
N GLU A 664 -1.15 42.84 40.52
CA GLU A 664 -1.46 43.29 39.19
C GLU A 664 -1.40 42.15 38.16
N GLN A 665 -0.33 41.39 38.19
CA GLN A 665 -0.18 40.22 37.30
C GLN A 665 -1.22 39.14 37.59
N ALA A 666 -1.53 38.93 38.88
CA ALA A 666 -2.59 38.00 39.28
C ALA A 666 -3.95 38.44 38.70
N ALA A 667 -4.29 39.74 38.76
CA ALA A 667 -5.53 40.25 38.20
C ALA A 667 -5.62 40.07 36.67
N GLN A 668 -4.52 40.33 35.97
CA GLN A 668 -4.46 40.11 34.50
C GLN A 668 -4.75 38.66 34.14
N HIS A 669 -4.05 37.70 34.71
CA HIS A 669 -4.26 36.29 34.45
C HIS A 669 -5.63 35.81 34.89
N HIS A 670 -6.17 36.32 35.99
CA HIS A 670 -7.54 36.02 36.41
C HIS A 670 -8.61 36.51 35.41
N GLN A 671 -8.45 37.73 34.90
CA GLN A 671 -9.35 38.27 33.87
C GLN A 671 -9.29 37.45 32.58
N GLU A 672 -8.08 37.01 32.18
CA GLU A 672 -7.91 36.19 31.00
C GLU A 672 -8.55 34.80 31.19
N ALA A 673 -8.39 34.18 32.38
CA ALA A 673 -9.06 32.92 32.70
C ALA A 673 -10.59 33.07 32.59
N LEU A 674 -11.16 34.14 33.13
CA LEU A 674 -12.61 34.42 33.03
C LEU A 674 -13.06 34.67 31.59
N ARG A 675 -12.24 35.33 30.78
CA ARG A 675 -12.52 35.55 29.35
C ARG A 675 -12.57 34.22 28.59
N LEU A 676 -11.66 33.30 28.88
CA LEU A 676 -11.55 32.02 28.22
C LEU A 676 -12.59 30.99 28.68
N MET A 677 -13.23 31.20 29.85
CA MET A 677 -14.30 30.34 30.39
C MET A 677 -15.70 30.74 29.90
N ARG A 678 -15.84 31.94 29.30
CA ARG A 678 -17.09 32.42 28.66
C ARG A 678 -17.21 31.90 27.24
#